data_a8a025fb8d7fa1a1d51a6d4475a1037f
#
_entry.id   a8a025fb8d7fa1a1d51a6d4475a1037f
#
_cell.length_a   1.000
_cell.length_b   1.000
_cell.length_c   1.000
_cell.angle_alpha   90.00
_cell.angle_beta   90.00
_cell.angle_gamma   90.00
#
_symmetry.space_group_name_H-M   'P 1'
#
loop_
_entity.id
_entity.type
_entity.pdbx_description
1 polymer ?
#
loop_
_entity_poly.entity_id
_entity_poly.type
_entity_poly.pdbx_seq_one_letter_code
_entity_poly.pdbx_strand_id
1 'polypeptide(L)'
;MRKLLPVPLLVLAVLPGQPATNASDEFARTIRPVLAQNCSGCHNSVNPKGPVDFLKAQTAADIERQRGVWRNVAAQLRNRTMPPVASQLTEQDRLMVATWVDRHLQQTACSGQDFAGSVTIRRLNRRDYGNTIRDLLGVDLDVTALFPEDGSGGEGFDTDGETLFVPPLLTEKYMEAAQQVLNRVIVTPPLAKSFSGADLLKSSQQLKNGVAQGERAEVGPGDELTAPFSVYADAGYTIGLTLERSLESAVPVQVKVDGIDRGTNSSPRYTEKGATGQSRNVMLTRGPHVLSIVAPKTPLGVISVAIAQKAQPPSAEKLALHYRLFGMKPGETPLAPRKAAQQLLAGFLRKAYRRPVEQGEIEPFLKLYDRSAERGDPYEERVKLALSGVLVSPKFLFRVERANPAPGIHPLRDHEIATRLSYFLWSTMPDEELSRLADEGKLQDTKVLAAQVNRMLDDPRSRVFADTFIGQWLGTKDLGGRVVPTLIDLQDFYTPEVAADLREEPVLLFHYMLSENRPLLDLLNADYTFLTDRLVKFYQLQDKVTGVGSEFQLVHWPDDRRGGVFGLGAVLAMTSHYKQSSPVLRGAWVLENVLGETVPPPPPDVPALELAAKGHADLTIRQTLEMHRANATCATCHRMIDPIGFGLENFDWMGRWRDTEKGKPVDASGTMPSGESFNGPVELREVMLKRKDEFLRNVTQKVLGYALGRSLQDGDQCTVQKIMQTLEKDHYGARTLIREVVLSVPFRESQTLPSAAPVDSKVPARRLPKDDTP
;
A
#
# COMPACT_ATOMS: atom_id res chain seq x y z
N MET A 1 27.44 77.36 2.62
CA MET A 1 28.50 76.83 3.49
C MET A 1 27.82 76.20 4.71
N ARG A 2 27.55 74.89 4.71
CA ARG A 2 27.12 74.11 5.89
C ARG A 2 28.20 73.09 6.13
N LYS A 3 28.81 73.14 7.31
CA LYS A 3 29.88 72.28 7.77
C LYS A 3 29.29 70.93 8.11
N LEU A 4 29.82 69.88 7.46
CA LEU A 4 29.60 68.46 7.81
C LEU A 4 30.53 68.13 8.99
N LEU A 5 29.93 67.60 10.07
CA LEU A 5 30.61 66.95 11.22
C LEU A 5 30.88 65.49 10.88
N PRO A 6 32.04 64.92 11.26
CA PRO A 6 32.33 63.54 11.03
C PRO A 6 31.61 62.63 12.06
N VAL A 7 30.96 61.54 11.57
CA VAL A 7 30.38 60.44 12.37
C VAL A 7 31.51 59.48 12.77
N PRO A 8 31.70 59.13 14.04
CA PRO A 8 32.72 58.17 14.42
C PRO A 8 32.34 56.76 13.97
N LEU A 9 33.24 56.10 13.25
CA LEU A 9 33.18 54.65 12.95
C LEU A 9 33.31 53.85 14.24
N LEU A 10 32.23 53.21 14.66
CA LEU A 10 32.27 52.19 15.73
C LEU A 10 32.90 50.93 15.14
N VAL A 11 34.16 50.66 15.49
CA VAL A 11 34.82 49.37 15.23
C VAL A 11 34.20 48.33 16.17
N LEU A 12 33.33 47.51 15.65
CA LEU A 12 32.89 46.27 16.36
C LEU A 12 34.11 45.35 16.49
N ALA A 13 34.66 45.26 17.69
CA ALA A 13 35.64 44.27 18.04
C ALA A 13 34.98 42.88 17.91
N VAL A 14 35.40 42.09 16.93
CA VAL A 14 35.09 40.66 16.83
C VAL A 14 35.78 39.98 18.02
N LEU A 15 35.00 39.57 19.02
CA LEU A 15 35.46 38.73 20.10
C LEU A 15 35.99 37.41 19.48
N PRO A 16 37.17 36.90 19.88
CA PRO A 16 37.67 35.64 19.41
C PRO A 16 36.70 34.52 19.76
N GLY A 17 36.31 33.75 18.77
CA GLY A 17 35.42 32.61 18.95
C GLY A 17 35.93 31.69 20.07
N GLN A 18 35.07 31.37 21.02
CA GLN A 18 35.35 30.35 22.01
C GLN A 18 35.74 29.06 21.27
N PRO A 19 36.79 28.34 21.71
CA PRO A 19 37.14 27.06 21.13
C PRO A 19 35.93 26.14 21.27
N ALA A 20 35.56 25.44 20.18
CA ALA A 20 34.51 24.43 20.18
C ALA A 20 34.82 23.40 21.28
N THR A 21 34.05 23.44 22.40
CA THR A 21 34.17 22.45 23.46
C THR A 21 33.89 21.08 22.84
N ASN A 22 34.79 20.11 23.05
CA ASN A 22 34.59 18.76 22.59
C ASN A 22 33.29 18.22 23.17
N ALA A 23 32.37 17.68 22.34
CA ALA A 23 31.07 17.18 22.78
C ALA A 23 31.18 16.18 23.94
N SER A 24 32.25 15.39 24.00
CA SER A 24 32.55 14.47 25.10
C SER A 24 32.86 15.22 26.41
N ASP A 25 33.55 16.36 26.35
CA ASP A 25 33.84 17.18 27.53
C ASP A 25 32.57 17.88 28.02
N GLU A 26 31.73 18.39 27.15
CA GLU A 26 30.47 19.02 27.49
C GLU A 26 29.51 17.97 28.12
N PHE A 27 29.43 16.75 27.56
CA PHE A 27 28.67 15.65 28.15
C PHE A 27 29.17 15.32 29.55
N ALA A 28 30.43 15.07 29.71
CA ALA A 28 31.01 14.64 30.99
C ALA A 28 30.87 15.69 32.10
N ARG A 29 31.03 16.96 31.77
CA ARG A 29 31.05 18.07 32.76
C ARG A 29 29.66 18.65 33.04
N THR A 30 28.76 18.63 32.08
CA THR A 30 27.50 19.36 32.20
C THR A 30 26.28 18.45 32.19
N ILE A 31 26.19 17.52 31.23
CA ILE A 31 24.99 16.70 31.01
C ILE A 31 24.93 15.52 31.99
N ARG A 32 26.01 14.74 32.04
CA ARG A 32 26.08 13.53 32.88
C ARG A 32 25.82 13.79 34.37
N PRO A 33 26.32 14.85 35.03
CA PRO A 33 26.01 15.14 36.43
C PRO A 33 24.52 15.36 36.65
N VAL A 34 23.82 16.07 35.77
CA VAL A 34 22.37 16.30 35.86
C VAL A 34 21.60 14.99 35.76
N LEU A 35 21.97 14.11 34.83
CA LEU A 35 21.35 12.78 34.65
C LEU A 35 21.63 11.89 35.89
N ALA A 36 22.85 11.87 36.37
CA ALA A 36 23.22 11.09 37.55
C ALA A 36 22.45 11.52 38.81
N GLN A 37 22.27 12.81 38.99
CA GLN A 37 21.58 13.35 40.17
C GLN A 37 20.06 13.13 40.11
N ASN A 38 19.42 13.31 38.94
CA ASN A 38 17.97 13.39 38.85
C ASN A 38 17.31 12.13 38.26
N CYS A 39 18.06 11.24 37.57
CA CYS A 39 17.48 10.14 36.81
C CYS A 39 17.97 8.76 37.29
N SER A 40 19.22 8.65 37.78
CA SER A 40 19.85 7.37 38.11
C SER A 40 19.19 6.63 39.28
N GLY A 41 18.43 7.31 40.15
CA GLY A 41 17.67 6.67 41.19
C GLY A 41 16.63 5.65 40.73
N CYS A 42 16.08 5.87 39.52
CA CYS A 42 15.10 4.98 38.91
C CYS A 42 15.68 4.25 37.69
N HIS A 43 16.63 4.83 36.97
CA HIS A 43 17.21 4.33 35.74
C HIS A 43 18.65 3.86 35.95
N ASN A 44 18.79 2.66 36.52
CA ASN A 44 20.07 2.03 36.86
C ASN A 44 20.00 0.51 36.73
N SER A 45 21.14 -0.18 36.80
CA SER A 45 21.23 -1.65 36.65
C SER A 45 20.63 -2.45 37.81
N VAL A 46 20.43 -1.84 38.99
CA VAL A 46 20.00 -2.53 40.22
C VAL A 46 18.47 -2.57 40.34
N ASN A 47 17.82 -1.45 39.96
CA ASN A 47 16.35 -1.35 40.00
C ASN A 47 15.87 -0.63 38.71
N PRO A 48 15.91 -1.32 37.56
CA PRO A 48 15.60 -0.68 36.29
C PRO A 48 14.10 -0.41 36.16
N LYS A 49 13.71 0.86 36.11
CA LYS A 49 12.34 1.30 35.80
C LYS A 49 12.23 1.77 34.32
N GLY A 50 12.98 1.13 33.43
CA GLY A 50 13.00 1.44 31.99
C GLY A 50 14.26 0.92 31.31
N PRO A 51 14.35 1.02 29.97
CA PRO A 51 15.43 0.44 29.17
C PRO A 51 16.77 1.19 29.28
N VAL A 52 16.81 2.35 29.96
CA VAL A 52 17.99 3.22 30.05
C VAL A 52 18.66 3.06 31.40
N ASP A 53 19.97 2.87 31.38
CA ASP A 53 20.83 3.00 32.58
C ASP A 53 21.75 4.21 32.38
N PHE A 54 21.42 5.32 33.00
CA PHE A 54 22.18 6.57 32.85
C PHE A 54 23.59 6.50 33.45
N LEU A 55 23.86 5.54 34.34
CA LEU A 55 25.20 5.37 34.92
C LEU A 55 26.16 4.70 33.91
N LYS A 56 25.63 3.96 32.93
CA LYS A 56 26.44 3.32 31.87
C LYS A 56 26.84 4.30 30.77
N ALA A 57 26.10 5.38 30.56
CA ALA A 57 26.48 6.40 29.62
C ALA A 57 27.63 7.25 30.15
N GLN A 58 28.86 6.96 29.74
CA GLN A 58 30.08 7.62 30.19
C GLN A 58 30.57 8.70 29.23
N THR A 59 30.26 8.54 27.94
CA THR A 59 30.77 9.38 26.84
C THR A 59 29.64 9.76 25.88
N ALA A 60 29.88 10.78 25.06
CA ALA A 60 28.99 11.14 23.96
C ALA A 60 28.80 9.99 22.94
N ALA A 61 29.82 9.15 22.74
CA ALA A 61 29.73 7.97 21.89
C ALA A 61 28.76 6.90 22.41
N ASP A 62 28.51 6.84 23.73
CA ASP A 62 27.50 5.94 24.30
C ASP A 62 26.09 6.37 23.91
N ILE A 63 25.88 7.67 23.76
CA ILE A 63 24.64 8.28 23.29
C ILE A 63 24.40 7.90 21.81
N GLU A 64 25.47 7.98 21.01
CA GLU A 64 25.42 7.62 19.58
C GLU A 64 25.07 6.14 19.36
N ARG A 65 25.57 5.24 20.19
CA ARG A 65 25.24 3.80 20.11
C ARG A 65 23.78 3.48 20.43
N GLN A 66 23.07 4.36 21.15
CA GLN A 66 21.69 4.17 21.57
C GLN A 66 20.80 5.35 21.13
N ARG A 67 20.99 5.85 19.89
CA ARG A 67 20.35 7.06 19.39
C ARG A 67 18.84 7.11 19.61
N GLY A 68 18.13 6.03 19.30
CA GLY A 68 16.67 5.94 19.49
C GLY A 68 16.24 6.12 20.95
N VAL A 69 16.97 5.49 21.89
CA VAL A 69 16.71 5.64 23.32
C VAL A 69 16.93 7.08 23.77
N TRP A 70 18.02 7.72 23.30
CA TRP A 70 18.33 9.09 23.71
C TRP A 70 17.43 10.14 23.08
N ARG A 71 16.90 9.91 21.86
CA ARG A 71 15.80 10.72 21.33
C ARG A 71 14.58 10.69 22.23
N ASN A 72 14.19 9.48 22.68
CA ASN A 72 13.09 9.35 23.62
C ASN A 72 13.38 10.05 24.94
N VAL A 73 14.61 10.01 25.44
CA VAL A 73 15.00 10.76 26.65
C VAL A 73 14.80 12.27 26.43
N ALA A 74 15.29 12.82 25.33
CA ALA A 74 15.11 14.24 25.01
C ALA A 74 13.63 14.62 24.89
N ALA A 75 12.82 13.80 24.22
CA ALA A 75 11.38 14.00 24.09
C ALA A 75 10.67 13.95 25.45
N GLN A 76 10.96 12.95 26.30
CA GLN A 76 10.38 12.84 27.63
C GLN A 76 10.76 14.03 28.54
N LEU A 77 11.96 14.56 28.42
CA LEU A 77 12.38 15.74 29.15
C LEU A 77 11.65 16.99 28.67
N ARG A 78 11.53 17.23 27.36
CA ARG A 78 10.77 18.37 26.80
C ARG A 78 9.31 18.33 27.19
N ASN A 79 8.72 17.16 27.09
CA ASN A 79 7.30 16.96 27.40
C ASN A 79 7.02 16.86 28.91
N ARG A 80 8.03 17.04 29.75
CA ARG A 80 7.93 17.01 31.24
C ARG A 80 7.29 15.72 31.80
N THR A 81 7.34 14.63 31.01
CA THR A 81 6.86 13.32 31.45
C THR A 81 7.85 12.62 32.40
N MET A 82 9.14 12.98 32.28
CA MET A 82 10.19 12.53 33.17
C MET A 82 10.90 13.72 33.85
N PRO A 83 11.20 13.62 35.11
CA PRO A 83 10.77 12.62 36.12
C PRO A 83 9.26 12.68 36.39
N PRO A 84 8.59 11.52 36.71
CA PRO A 84 7.13 11.47 36.88
C PRO A 84 6.62 12.09 38.19
N VAL A 85 7.51 12.32 39.11
CA VAL A 85 7.21 12.93 40.45
C VAL A 85 7.98 14.22 40.62
N ALA A 86 7.58 15.04 41.59
CA ALA A 86 8.31 16.26 41.95
C ALA A 86 9.80 15.95 42.14
N SER A 87 10.64 16.55 41.35
CA SER A 87 12.09 16.38 41.34
C SER A 87 12.79 17.72 41.55
N GLN A 88 14.08 17.68 41.87
CA GLN A 88 14.91 18.87 41.93
C GLN A 88 15.40 19.34 40.55
N LEU A 89 15.02 18.64 39.49
CA LEU A 89 15.40 19.00 38.12
C LEU A 89 14.79 20.34 37.75
N THR A 90 15.63 21.33 37.55
CA THR A 90 15.20 22.67 37.16
C THR A 90 14.74 22.67 35.70
N GLU A 91 13.91 23.63 35.31
CA GLU A 91 13.49 23.76 33.90
C GLU A 91 14.66 24.05 32.95
N GLN A 92 15.63 24.84 33.45
CA GLN A 92 16.85 25.12 32.72
C GLN A 92 17.67 23.86 32.46
N ASP A 93 17.87 23.00 33.44
CA ASP A 93 18.62 21.74 33.32
C ASP A 93 17.89 20.76 32.41
N ARG A 94 16.56 20.70 32.50
CA ARG A 94 15.70 19.88 31.65
C ARG A 94 15.88 20.22 30.19
N LEU A 95 15.72 21.50 29.83
CA LEU A 95 15.88 21.99 28.45
C LEU A 95 17.34 21.89 27.97
N MET A 96 18.30 22.13 28.84
CA MET A 96 19.72 21.98 28.52
C MET A 96 20.06 20.54 28.11
N VAL A 97 19.64 19.55 28.88
CA VAL A 97 19.89 18.14 28.56
C VAL A 97 19.18 17.76 27.24
N ALA A 98 17.90 18.08 27.09
CA ALA A 98 17.15 17.76 25.90
C ALA A 98 17.75 18.38 24.64
N THR A 99 18.08 19.69 24.70
CA THR A 99 18.67 20.42 23.57
C THR A 99 20.07 19.90 23.22
N TRP A 100 20.88 19.57 24.24
CA TRP A 100 22.19 19.00 24.00
C TRP A 100 22.11 17.64 23.29
N VAL A 101 21.23 16.74 23.77
CA VAL A 101 21.04 15.43 23.16
C VAL A 101 20.64 15.57 21.68
N ASP A 102 19.66 16.42 21.39
CA ASP A 102 19.20 16.61 20.01
C ASP A 102 20.28 17.17 19.10
N ARG A 103 20.95 18.23 19.56
CA ARG A 103 22.07 18.84 18.81
C ARG A 103 23.17 17.83 18.55
N HIS A 104 23.56 17.05 19.57
CA HIS A 104 24.60 16.04 19.44
C HIS A 104 24.20 14.92 18.46
N LEU A 105 23.00 14.34 18.60
CA LEU A 105 22.50 13.32 17.72
C LEU A 105 22.31 13.82 16.28
N GLN A 106 21.94 15.08 16.11
CA GLN A 106 21.83 15.71 14.80
C GLN A 106 23.19 15.94 14.14
N GLN A 107 24.16 16.46 14.89
CA GLN A 107 25.52 16.69 14.38
C GLN A 107 26.21 15.39 14.00
N THR A 108 26.07 14.35 14.82
CA THR A 108 26.70 13.06 14.59
C THR A 108 25.97 12.20 13.56
N ALA A 109 24.71 12.49 13.25
CA ALA A 109 24.02 11.84 12.13
C ALA A 109 24.69 12.10 10.78
N CYS A 110 25.27 13.29 10.60
CA CYS A 110 25.93 13.72 9.36
C CYS A 110 27.46 13.69 9.43
N SER A 111 28.05 13.22 10.51
CA SER A 111 29.52 13.15 10.69
C SER A 111 30.16 11.92 10.05
N GLY A 112 29.34 10.96 9.59
CA GLY A 112 29.76 9.74 8.93
C GLY A 112 29.73 9.82 7.40
N GLN A 113 29.90 8.65 6.78
CA GLN A 113 29.64 8.50 5.35
C GLN A 113 28.15 8.64 5.05
N ASP A 114 27.81 8.98 3.80
CA ASP A 114 26.43 8.93 3.33
C ASP A 114 25.82 7.56 3.61
N PHE A 115 24.49 7.53 3.83
CA PHE A 115 23.77 6.31 4.16
C PHE A 115 22.70 6.05 3.10
N ALA A 116 22.73 4.87 2.48
CA ALA A 116 21.73 4.47 1.48
C ALA A 116 20.71 3.46 2.03
N GLY A 117 21.06 2.76 3.10
CA GLY A 117 20.26 1.65 3.60
C GLY A 117 20.37 0.39 2.72
N SER A 118 19.87 -0.72 3.25
CA SER A 118 19.86 -1.99 2.53
C SER A 118 18.75 -2.06 1.50
N VAL A 119 18.97 -2.83 0.44
CA VAL A 119 17.94 -3.17 -0.54
C VAL A 119 16.89 -4.05 0.11
N THR A 120 15.63 -3.65 0.01
CA THR A 120 14.49 -4.45 0.48
C THR A 120 13.72 -4.98 -0.72
N ILE A 121 13.53 -6.31 -0.77
CA ILE A 121 12.66 -6.92 -1.77
C ILE A 121 11.21 -6.58 -1.42
N ARG A 122 10.51 -5.90 -2.32
CA ARG A 122 9.13 -5.45 -2.09
C ARG A 122 8.17 -6.09 -3.08
N ARG A 123 7.15 -6.75 -2.57
CA ARG A 123 6.01 -7.20 -3.36
C ARG A 123 5.18 -5.99 -3.81
N LEU A 124 4.54 -6.06 -4.97
CA LEU A 124 3.47 -5.13 -5.30
C LEU A 124 2.36 -5.28 -4.26
N ASN A 125 1.97 -4.18 -3.62
CA ASN A 125 0.78 -4.17 -2.79
C ASN A 125 -0.48 -4.28 -3.67
N ARG A 126 -1.65 -4.41 -3.06
CA ARG A 126 -2.93 -4.57 -3.75
C ARG A 126 -3.18 -3.49 -4.80
N ARG A 127 -2.90 -2.23 -4.49
CA ARG A 127 -3.06 -1.08 -5.40
C ARG A 127 -2.03 -1.09 -6.53
N ASP A 128 -0.76 -1.27 -6.21
CA ASP A 128 0.33 -1.36 -7.17
C ASP A 128 0.05 -2.46 -8.22
N TYR A 129 -0.44 -3.62 -7.76
CA TYR A 129 -0.81 -4.73 -8.63
C TYR A 129 -1.95 -4.35 -9.58
N GLY A 130 -3.06 -3.80 -9.06
CA GLY A 130 -4.21 -3.39 -9.87
C GLY A 130 -3.86 -2.35 -10.92
N ASN A 131 -3.14 -1.30 -10.53
CA ASN A 131 -2.69 -0.26 -11.44
C ASN A 131 -1.72 -0.80 -12.50
N THR A 132 -0.78 -1.68 -12.12
CA THR A 132 0.14 -2.31 -13.06
C THR A 132 -0.60 -3.19 -14.07
N ILE A 133 -1.61 -3.95 -13.65
CA ILE A 133 -2.45 -4.75 -14.55
C ILE A 133 -3.23 -3.85 -15.53
N ARG A 134 -3.81 -2.76 -15.04
CA ARG A 134 -4.54 -1.80 -15.89
C ARG A 134 -3.61 -1.23 -16.97
N ASP A 135 -2.43 -0.78 -16.60
CA ASP A 135 -1.51 -0.13 -17.55
C ASP A 135 -0.87 -1.16 -18.50
N LEU A 136 -0.62 -2.39 -18.05
CA LEU A 136 -0.05 -3.46 -18.86
C LEU A 136 -1.05 -4.05 -19.85
N LEU A 137 -2.29 -4.27 -19.44
CA LEU A 137 -3.30 -5.01 -20.19
C LEU A 137 -4.54 -4.18 -20.57
N GLY A 138 -4.75 -3.01 -19.99
CA GLY A 138 -5.93 -2.16 -20.22
C GLY A 138 -7.18 -2.63 -19.51
N VAL A 139 -7.05 -3.42 -18.44
CA VAL A 139 -8.18 -3.97 -17.68
C VAL A 139 -8.18 -3.39 -16.28
N ASP A 140 -9.28 -2.77 -15.91
CA ASP A 140 -9.54 -2.38 -14.54
C ASP A 140 -9.99 -3.60 -13.72
N LEU A 141 -9.19 -3.96 -12.72
CA LEU A 141 -9.43 -5.12 -11.86
C LEU A 141 -9.82 -4.64 -10.47
N ASP A 142 -10.96 -5.11 -9.97
CA ASP A 142 -11.31 -4.90 -8.56
C ASP A 142 -10.42 -5.78 -7.67
N VAL A 143 -9.28 -5.20 -7.30
CA VAL A 143 -8.30 -5.87 -6.43
C VAL A 143 -8.82 -6.03 -4.99
N THR A 144 -9.81 -5.22 -4.58
CA THR A 144 -10.37 -5.28 -3.22
C THR A 144 -11.19 -6.53 -2.99
N ALA A 145 -11.87 -7.01 -4.05
CA ALA A 145 -12.64 -8.25 -4.02
C ALA A 145 -11.75 -9.50 -4.06
N LEU A 146 -10.53 -9.40 -4.59
CA LEU A 146 -9.65 -10.55 -4.81
C LEU A 146 -8.61 -10.75 -3.71
N PHE A 147 -8.04 -9.65 -3.20
CA PHE A 147 -6.91 -9.71 -2.29
C PHE A 147 -7.27 -9.21 -0.89
N PRO A 148 -6.72 -9.84 0.16
CA PRO A 148 -6.79 -9.29 1.50
C PRO A 148 -6.09 -7.93 1.57
N GLU A 149 -6.39 -7.16 2.63
CA GLU A 149 -5.67 -5.91 2.88
C GLU A 149 -4.20 -6.17 3.17
N ASP A 150 -3.35 -5.29 2.65
CA ASP A 150 -1.94 -5.29 2.97
C ASP A 150 -1.72 -4.65 4.36
N GLY A 151 -0.82 -5.24 5.15
CA GLY A 151 -0.43 -4.66 6.44
C GLY A 151 0.35 -3.37 6.24
N SER A 152 0.21 -2.45 7.18
CA SER A 152 1.08 -1.28 7.28
C SER A 152 2.27 -1.58 8.18
N GLY A 153 3.45 -1.11 7.81
CA GLY A 153 4.69 -1.26 8.56
C GLY A 153 5.42 0.07 8.73
N GLY A 154 6.51 0.06 9.45
CA GLY A 154 7.45 1.17 9.57
C GLY A 154 6.81 2.51 9.88
N GLU A 155 6.78 3.37 8.89
CA GLU A 155 6.21 4.72 9.00
C GLU A 155 4.67 4.77 8.88
N GLY A 156 3.99 3.61 8.85
CA GLY A 156 2.53 3.50 8.82
C GLY A 156 1.94 3.27 7.42
N PHE A 157 2.74 2.83 6.44
CA PHE A 157 2.31 2.67 5.06
C PHE A 157 2.28 1.21 4.59
N ASP A 158 1.35 0.90 3.69
CA ASP A 158 1.19 -0.40 3.04
C ASP A 158 2.22 -0.67 1.92
N THR A 159 3.18 0.23 1.75
CA THR A 159 4.32 0.09 0.84
C THR A 159 5.55 -0.53 1.50
N ASP A 160 5.52 -0.79 2.80
CA ASP A 160 6.65 -1.31 3.55
C ASP A 160 6.96 -2.77 3.20
N GLY A 161 8.17 -3.01 2.69
CA GLY A 161 8.62 -4.34 2.27
C GLY A 161 8.65 -5.39 3.39
N GLU A 162 8.80 -4.97 4.64
CA GLU A 162 8.85 -5.87 5.79
C GLU A 162 7.49 -6.51 6.11
N THR A 163 6.38 -5.87 5.68
CA THR A 163 5.01 -6.39 5.87
C THR A 163 4.44 -7.07 4.64
N LEU A 164 5.07 -6.88 3.47
CA LEU A 164 4.58 -7.37 2.18
C LEU A 164 5.08 -8.80 1.87
N PHE A 165 4.76 -9.77 2.70
CA PHE A 165 5.06 -11.19 2.47
C PHE A 165 3.98 -11.88 1.61
N VAL A 166 4.28 -13.08 1.08
CA VAL A 166 3.36 -13.87 0.24
C VAL A 166 3.00 -15.16 0.95
N PRO A 167 1.88 -15.21 1.69
CA PRO A 167 1.36 -16.46 2.21
C PRO A 167 0.81 -17.34 1.07
N PRO A 168 0.69 -18.69 1.26
CA PRO A 168 0.19 -19.61 0.23
C PRO A 168 -1.14 -19.19 -0.39
N LEU A 169 -2.10 -18.75 0.43
CA LEU A 169 -3.40 -18.23 -0.02
C LEU A 169 -3.27 -17.09 -1.05
N LEU A 170 -2.33 -16.19 -0.83
CA LEU A 170 -2.12 -15.07 -1.74
C LEU A 170 -1.59 -15.52 -3.10
N THR A 171 -0.79 -16.60 -3.14
CA THR A 171 -0.33 -17.21 -4.40
C THR A 171 -1.50 -17.73 -5.22
N GLU A 172 -2.47 -18.41 -4.59
CA GLU A 172 -3.70 -18.86 -5.25
C GLU A 172 -4.50 -17.66 -5.80
N LYS A 173 -4.60 -16.59 -5.01
CA LYS A 173 -5.28 -15.36 -5.45
C LYS A 173 -4.60 -14.67 -6.63
N TYR A 174 -3.27 -14.68 -6.72
CA TYR A 174 -2.56 -14.19 -7.92
C TYR A 174 -2.84 -15.07 -9.15
N MET A 175 -2.94 -16.38 -9.01
CA MET A 175 -3.31 -17.27 -10.11
C MET A 175 -4.74 -17.00 -10.57
N GLU A 176 -5.68 -16.84 -9.63
CA GLU A 176 -7.07 -16.48 -9.92
C GLU A 176 -7.16 -15.11 -10.67
N ALA A 177 -6.48 -14.10 -10.15
CA ALA A 177 -6.43 -12.77 -10.77
C ALA A 177 -5.86 -12.80 -12.19
N ALA A 178 -4.75 -13.52 -12.40
CA ALA A 178 -4.15 -13.68 -13.72
C ALA A 178 -5.13 -14.32 -14.71
N GLN A 179 -5.87 -15.34 -14.30
CA GLN A 179 -6.89 -15.97 -15.14
C GLN A 179 -8.05 -15.03 -15.44
N GLN A 180 -8.58 -14.32 -14.44
CA GLN A 180 -9.68 -13.37 -14.61
C GLN A 180 -9.31 -12.27 -15.60
N VAL A 181 -8.13 -11.66 -15.44
CA VAL A 181 -7.65 -10.57 -16.31
C VAL A 181 -7.45 -11.07 -17.73
N LEU A 182 -6.76 -12.19 -17.93
CA LEU A 182 -6.50 -12.73 -19.27
C LEU A 182 -7.78 -13.19 -19.95
N ASN A 183 -8.78 -13.66 -19.21
CA ASN A 183 -10.11 -13.98 -19.76
C ASN A 183 -10.87 -12.72 -20.21
N ARG A 184 -10.63 -11.56 -19.62
CA ARG A 184 -11.21 -10.28 -20.09
C ARG A 184 -10.52 -9.76 -21.33
N VAL A 185 -9.21 -10.00 -21.49
CA VAL A 185 -8.40 -9.49 -22.61
C VAL A 185 -8.46 -10.42 -23.83
N ILE A 186 -8.37 -11.73 -23.62
CA ILE A 186 -8.17 -12.70 -24.70
C ILE A 186 -9.52 -13.29 -25.12
N VAL A 187 -9.82 -13.17 -26.41
CA VAL A 187 -10.94 -13.85 -27.05
C VAL A 187 -10.44 -15.20 -27.58
N THR A 188 -10.79 -16.28 -26.92
CA THR A 188 -10.53 -17.62 -27.41
C THR A 188 -11.61 -18.00 -28.44
N PRO A 189 -11.25 -18.55 -29.61
CA PRO A 189 -12.25 -19.01 -30.56
C PRO A 189 -13.16 -20.06 -29.97
N PRO A 190 -14.44 -20.11 -30.36
CA PRO A 190 -15.37 -21.13 -29.86
C PRO A 190 -14.84 -22.54 -30.14
N LEU A 191 -14.96 -23.41 -29.15
CA LEU A 191 -14.55 -24.80 -29.32
C LEU A 191 -15.43 -25.49 -30.40
N ALA A 192 -14.75 -26.06 -31.37
CA ALA A 192 -15.34 -26.96 -32.38
C ALA A 192 -14.38 -28.14 -32.54
N LYS A 193 -14.64 -29.25 -31.85
CA LYS A 193 -13.80 -30.45 -31.87
C LYS A 193 -14.60 -31.65 -32.32
N SER A 194 -14.03 -32.44 -33.21
CA SER A 194 -14.63 -33.67 -33.66
C SER A 194 -13.67 -34.86 -33.44
N PHE A 195 -14.21 -35.99 -33.04
CA PHE A 195 -13.51 -37.26 -32.90
C PHE A 195 -14.14 -38.24 -33.87
N SER A 196 -13.35 -38.91 -34.70
CA SER A 196 -13.83 -40.09 -35.43
C SER A 196 -14.06 -41.27 -34.48
N GLY A 197 -14.84 -42.23 -34.88
CA GLY A 197 -15.00 -43.46 -34.14
C GLY A 197 -13.66 -44.16 -33.87
N ALA A 198 -12.77 -44.16 -34.85
CA ALA A 198 -11.42 -44.72 -34.73
C ALA A 198 -10.57 -43.98 -33.68
N ASP A 199 -10.71 -42.65 -33.57
CA ASP A 199 -10.00 -41.84 -32.54
C ASP A 199 -10.53 -42.16 -31.13
N LEU A 200 -11.84 -42.35 -30.99
CA LEU A 200 -12.46 -42.76 -29.76
C LEU A 200 -11.96 -44.12 -29.31
N LEU A 201 -11.84 -45.10 -30.23
CA LEU A 201 -11.27 -46.43 -29.92
C LEU A 201 -9.83 -46.31 -29.40
N LYS A 202 -8.98 -45.52 -30.03
CA LYS A 202 -7.59 -45.32 -29.61
C LYS A 202 -7.46 -44.68 -28.22
N SER A 203 -8.39 -43.82 -27.86
CA SER A 203 -8.39 -43.14 -26.55
C SER A 203 -9.07 -43.94 -25.42
N SER A 204 -9.76 -45.03 -25.74
CA SER A 204 -10.50 -45.85 -24.78
C SER A 204 -9.65 -46.96 -24.19
N GLN A 205 -9.58 -47.06 -22.87
CA GLN A 205 -8.70 -47.99 -22.15
C GLN A 205 -9.35 -49.36 -21.81
N GLN A 206 -10.70 -49.50 -21.89
CA GLN A 206 -11.44 -50.68 -21.42
C GLN A 206 -12.49 -51.10 -22.47
N LEU A 207 -12.06 -51.73 -23.52
CA LEU A 207 -12.95 -52.27 -24.54
C LEU A 207 -12.85 -53.80 -24.54
N LYS A 208 -14.01 -54.50 -24.54
CA LYS A 208 -14.07 -55.95 -24.64
C LYS A 208 -14.11 -56.43 -26.10
N ASN A 209 -14.82 -55.71 -26.95
CA ASN A 209 -15.09 -56.14 -28.34
C ASN A 209 -15.09 -54.91 -29.31
N GLY A 210 -14.15 -54.00 -29.21
CA GLY A 210 -14.10 -52.82 -30.08
C GLY A 210 -13.25 -53.06 -31.36
N VAL A 211 -13.80 -52.80 -32.54
CA VAL A 211 -13.10 -52.92 -33.82
C VAL A 211 -13.23 -51.64 -34.62
N ALA A 212 -12.10 -51.16 -35.20
CA ALA A 212 -12.10 -50.03 -36.13
C ALA A 212 -12.41 -50.52 -37.57
N GLN A 213 -13.39 -49.92 -38.20
CA GLN A 213 -13.67 -50.11 -39.63
C GLN A 213 -13.54 -48.78 -40.37
N GLY A 214 -12.33 -48.49 -40.84
CA GLY A 214 -12.02 -47.16 -41.39
C GLY A 214 -12.05 -46.09 -40.26
N GLU A 215 -12.83 -45.04 -40.44
CA GLU A 215 -13.00 -43.96 -39.45
C GLU A 215 -14.07 -44.23 -38.39
N ARG A 216 -14.82 -45.34 -38.51
CA ARG A 216 -15.87 -45.74 -37.57
C ARG A 216 -15.36 -46.70 -36.49
N ALA A 217 -16.00 -46.67 -35.35
CA ALA A 217 -15.86 -47.67 -34.28
C ALA A 217 -17.11 -48.55 -34.23
N GLU A 218 -16.92 -49.86 -34.22
CA GLU A 218 -17.97 -50.84 -33.84
C GLU A 218 -17.65 -51.36 -32.45
N VAL A 219 -18.58 -51.23 -31.50
CA VAL A 219 -18.39 -51.60 -30.07
C VAL A 219 -19.50 -52.53 -29.63
N GLY A 220 -19.14 -53.50 -28.78
CA GLY A 220 -20.05 -54.48 -28.22
C GLY A 220 -20.94 -53.94 -27.09
N PRO A 221 -21.94 -54.71 -26.69
CA PRO A 221 -22.83 -54.30 -25.61
C PRO A 221 -22.09 -54.01 -24.30
N GLY A 222 -22.31 -52.81 -23.76
CA GLY A 222 -21.71 -52.34 -22.49
C GLY A 222 -20.29 -51.86 -22.60
N ASP A 223 -19.68 -51.81 -23.81
CA ASP A 223 -18.40 -51.15 -24.01
C ASP A 223 -18.54 -49.63 -23.89
N GLU A 224 -17.49 -48.98 -23.41
CA GLU A 224 -17.44 -47.53 -23.18
C GLU A 224 -16.31 -46.89 -24.00
N LEU A 225 -16.69 -46.06 -24.97
CA LEU A 225 -15.75 -45.21 -25.73
C LEU A 225 -15.50 -43.95 -24.95
N THR A 226 -14.24 -43.58 -24.76
CA THR A 226 -13.85 -42.36 -24.03
C THR A 226 -12.99 -41.43 -24.87
N ALA A 227 -13.13 -40.12 -24.68
CA ALA A 227 -12.24 -39.13 -25.25
C ALA A 227 -11.98 -37.98 -24.27
N PRO A 228 -10.73 -37.69 -23.97
CA PRO A 228 -10.37 -36.47 -23.23
C PRO A 228 -10.47 -35.24 -24.12
N PHE A 229 -11.02 -34.18 -23.57
CA PHE A 229 -11.08 -32.87 -24.24
C PHE A 229 -11.00 -31.75 -23.21
N SER A 230 -10.66 -30.53 -23.67
CA SER A 230 -10.66 -29.36 -22.79
C SER A 230 -11.63 -28.32 -23.33
N VAL A 231 -12.32 -27.62 -22.43
CA VAL A 231 -13.13 -26.45 -22.75
C VAL A 231 -12.49 -25.19 -22.16
N TYR A 232 -12.64 -24.06 -22.87
CA TYR A 232 -11.90 -22.83 -22.57
C TYR A 232 -12.77 -21.75 -21.93
N ALA A 233 -14.06 -22.02 -21.76
CA ALA A 233 -14.99 -21.13 -21.12
C ALA A 233 -16.09 -21.89 -20.40
N ASP A 234 -16.62 -21.32 -19.32
CA ASP A 234 -17.86 -21.76 -18.70
C ASP A 234 -19.01 -21.39 -19.64
N ALA A 235 -19.57 -22.37 -20.34
CA ALA A 235 -20.56 -22.13 -21.38
C ALA A 235 -21.45 -23.34 -21.66
N GLY A 236 -22.48 -23.12 -22.49
CA GLY A 236 -23.26 -24.19 -23.08
C GLY A 236 -22.51 -24.82 -24.26
N TYR A 237 -22.47 -26.12 -24.29
CA TYR A 237 -21.90 -26.92 -25.37
C TYR A 237 -22.95 -27.85 -25.97
N THR A 238 -22.83 -28.10 -27.26
CA THR A 238 -23.63 -29.14 -27.95
C THR A 238 -22.72 -30.32 -28.25
N ILE A 239 -23.07 -31.47 -27.75
CA ILE A 239 -22.43 -32.77 -28.11
C ILE A 239 -23.29 -33.42 -29.16
N GLY A 240 -22.78 -33.56 -30.37
CA GLY A 240 -23.44 -34.22 -31.48
C GLY A 240 -22.84 -35.59 -31.74
N LEU A 241 -23.67 -36.61 -31.79
CA LEU A 241 -23.29 -38.01 -32.05
C LEU A 241 -23.77 -38.39 -33.45
N THR A 242 -22.91 -38.96 -34.26
CA THR A 242 -23.26 -39.55 -35.57
C THR A 242 -23.03 -41.02 -35.50
N LEU A 243 -24.12 -41.78 -35.66
CA LEU A 243 -24.15 -43.23 -35.52
C LEU A 243 -24.45 -43.87 -36.86
N GLU A 244 -24.01 -45.11 -37.05
CA GLU A 244 -24.44 -45.96 -38.17
C GLU A 244 -25.93 -46.28 -38.03
N ARG A 245 -26.67 -46.30 -39.10
CA ARG A 245 -28.09 -46.64 -39.14
C ARG A 245 -28.28 -48.10 -38.79
N SER A 246 -28.85 -48.44 -37.63
CA SER A 246 -29.40 -49.75 -37.32
C SER A 246 -30.85 -49.78 -37.77
N LEU A 247 -31.27 -50.87 -38.40
CA LEU A 247 -32.66 -51.09 -38.86
C LEU A 247 -33.62 -51.36 -37.65
N GLU A 248 -33.07 -51.59 -36.47
CA GLU A 248 -33.86 -51.77 -35.23
C GLU A 248 -33.85 -50.48 -34.44
N SER A 249 -35.03 -49.83 -34.37
CA SER A 249 -35.47 -48.71 -33.56
C SER A 249 -34.39 -47.90 -32.79
N ALA A 250 -34.54 -46.55 -32.78
CA ALA A 250 -33.68 -45.58 -32.10
C ALA A 250 -33.39 -45.99 -30.62
N VAL A 251 -32.34 -46.76 -30.41
CA VAL A 251 -31.88 -47.11 -29.07
C VAL A 251 -31.17 -45.89 -28.45
N PRO A 252 -31.60 -45.37 -27.31
CA PRO A 252 -30.96 -44.27 -26.71
C PRO A 252 -29.53 -44.62 -26.27
N VAL A 253 -28.55 -43.90 -26.82
CA VAL A 253 -27.14 -44.05 -26.44
C VAL A 253 -26.85 -43.19 -25.25
N GLN A 254 -26.30 -43.76 -24.19
CA GLN A 254 -25.92 -43.03 -23.01
C GLN A 254 -24.61 -42.28 -23.25
N VAL A 255 -24.66 -40.98 -23.06
CA VAL A 255 -23.47 -40.11 -23.11
C VAL A 255 -23.24 -39.50 -21.75
N LYS A 256 -22.03 -39.67 -21.24
CA LYS A 256 -21.59 -39.08 -19.97
C LYS A 256 -20.50 -38.03 -20.25
N VAL A 257 -20.42 -37.03 -19.40
CA VAL A 257 -19.26 -36.13 -19.29
C VAL A 257 -18.83 -36.18 -17.82
N ASP A 258 -17.57 -36.53 -17.59
CA ASP A 258 -16.98 -36.71 -16.24
C ASP A 258 -17.77 -37.75 -15.40
N GLY A 259 -18.20 -38.83 -16.03
CA GLY A 259 -19.00 -39.88 -15.41
C GLY A 259 -20.47 -39.53 -15.16
N ILE A 260 -20.88 -38.28 -15.34
CA ILE A 260 -22.24 -37.81 -15.14
C ILE A 260 -23.06 -38.00 -16.42
N ASP A 261 -24.16 -38.76 -16.33
CA ASP A 261 -25.11 -38.92 -17.44
C ASP A 261 -25.76 -37.56 -17.77
N ARG A 262 -25.61 -37.16 -19.02
CA ARG A 262 -26.13 -35.87 -19.51
C ARG A 262 -27.47 -36.01 -20.28
N GLY A 263 -28.07 -37.19 -20.21
CA GLY A 263 -29.41 -37.48 -20.74
C GLY A 263 -29.55 -37.37 -22.27
N THR A 264 -30.68 -37.80 -22.81
CA THR A 264 -31.01 -37.71 -24.23
C THR A 264 -32.12 -36.68 -24.45
N ASN A 265 -31.82 -35.56 -25.10
CA ASN A 265 -32.81 -34.46 -25.32
C ASN A 265 -33.22 -34.25 -26.78
N SER A 266 -32.96 -35.18 -27.69
CA SER A 266 -33.31 -34.95 -29.12
C SER A 266 -33.79 -36.20 -29.85
N SER A 267 -34.80 -35.99 -30.64
CA SER A 267 -35.22 -36.99 -31.65
C SER A 267 -34.11 -37.20 -32.65
N PRO A 268 -33.86 -38.44 -33.12
CA PRO A 268 -32.85 -38.73 -34.10
C PRO A 268 -33.15 -37.98 -35.41
N ARG A 269 -32.15 -37.33 -35.99
CA ARG A 269 -32.24 -36.75 -37.34
C ARG A 269 -31.58 -37.73 -38.33
N TYR A 270 -32.35 -38.14 -39.35
CA TYR A 270 -31.84 -39.00 -40.42
C TYR A 270 -31.08 -38.16 -41.44
N THR A 271 -29.92 -38.65 -41.90
CA THR A 271 -29.18 -38.06 -43.00
C THR A 271 -29.35 -38.91 -44.24
N GLU A 272 -29.26 -38.31 -45.46
CA GLU A 272 -29.38 -39.04 -46.72
C GLU A 272 -28.37 -40.18 -46.91
N LYS A 273 -27.28 -40.19 -46.16
CA LYS A 273 -26.21 -41.21 -46.21
C LYS A 273 -26.37 -42.38 -45.22
N GLY A 274 -27.55 -42.59 -44.67
CA GLY A 274 -27.78 -43.74 -43.80
C GLY A 274 -27.20 -43.63 -42.39
N ALA A 275 -26.88 -42.42 -41.91
CA ALA A 275 -26.43 -42.16 -40.57
C ALA A 275 -27.54 -41.50 -39.73
N THR A 276 -27.53 -41.73 -38.42
CA THR A 276 -28.46 -41.13 -37.47
C THR A 276 -27.73 -40.18 -36.55
N GLY A 277 -28.19 -38.92 -36.50
CA GLY A 277 -27.61 -37.88 -35.59
C GLY A 277 -28.40 -37.73 -34.32
N GLN A 278 -27.72 -37.68 -33.20
CA GLN A 278 -28.27 -37.30 -31.87
C GLN A 278 -27.47 -36.13 -31.32
N SER A 279 -28.10 -35.18 -30.62
CA SER A 279 -27.39 -34.06 -29.99
C SER A 279 -27.88 -33.77 -28.60
N ARG A 280 -27.00 -33.26 -27.76
CA ARG A 280 -27.24 -32.85 -26.37
C ARG A 280 -26.67 -31.48 -26.08
N ASN A 281 -27.37 -30.71 -25.27
CA ASN A 281 -26.85 -29.46 -24.74
C ASN A 281 -26.40 -29.69 -23.27
N VAL A 282 -25.18 -29.32 -22.97
CA VAL A 282 -24.59 -29.48 -21.64
C VAL A 282 -23.93 -28.17 -21.22
N MET A 283 -24.03 -27.86 -19.93
CA MET A 283 -23.21 -26.78 -19.33
C MET A 283 -21.91 -27.41 -18.83
N LEU A 284 -20.77 -26.90 -19.28
CA LEU A 284 -19.46 -27.33 -18.84
C LEU A 284 -18.68 -26.13 -18.28
N THR A 285 -17.94 -26.39 -17.23
CA THR A 285 -16.99 -25.44 -16.65
C THR A 285 -15.66 -25.50 -17.37
N ARG A 286 -14.93 -24.41 -17.42
CA ARG A 286 -13.59 -24.37 -18.00
C ARG A 286 -12.68 -25.44 -17.39
N GLY A 287 -11.99 -26.19 -18.22
CA GLY A 287 -11.04 -27.21 -17.79
C GLY A 287 -11.03 -28.45 -18.65
N PRO A 288 -10.30 -29.50 -18.21
CA PRO A 288 -10.30 -30.82 -18.85
C PRO A 288 -11.57 -31.58 -18.50
N HIS A 289 -12.10 -32.31 -19.48
CA HIS A 289 -13.28 -33.18 -19.36
C HIS A 289 -13.02 -34.51 -20.05
N VAL A 290 -13.77 -35.50 -19.67
CA VAL A 290 -13.80 -36.83 -20.31
C VAL A 290 -15.20 -37.09 -20.84
N LEU A 291 -15.32 -37.20 -22.14
CA LEU A 291 -16.52 -37.68 -22.81
C LEU A 291 -16.53 -39.18 -22.77
N SER A 292 -17.68 -39.80 -22.42
CA SER A 292 -17.91 -41.23 -22.48
C SER A 292 -19.18 -41.53 -23.26
N ILE A 293 -19.13 -42.55 -24.15
CA ILE A 293 -20.25 -43.08 -24.90
C ILE A 293 -20.38 -44.55 -24.51
N VAL A 294 -21.49 -44.89 -23.88
CA VAL A 294 -21.76 -46.27 -23.46
C VAL A 294 -22.63 -46.99 -24.49
N ALA A 295 -22.14 -48.08 -25.01
CA ALA A 295 -22.89 -48.93 -25.95
C ALA A 295 -24.11 -49.55 -25.26
N PRO A 296 -25.29 -49.54 -25.91
CA PRO A 296 -26.49 -50.20 -25.38
C PRO A 296 -26.34 -51.71 -25.38
N LYS A 297 -27.43 -52.42 -25.11
CA LYS A 297 -27.44 -53.92 -25.10
C LYS A 297 -27.20 -54.53 -26.50
N THR A 298 -27.15 -53.74 -27.55
CA THR A 298 -26.86 -54.12 -28.94
C THR A 298 -25.56 -53.51 -29.42
N PRO A 299 -24.84 -54.10 -30.37
CA PRO A 299 -23.64 -53.49 -30.97
C PRO A 299 -23.95 -52.11 -31.51
N LEU A 300 -22.98 -51.16 -31.31
CA LEU A 300 -23.11 -49.76 -31.70
C LEU A 300 -22.01 -49.35 -32.69
N GLY A 301 -22.41 -48.89 -33.87
CA GLY A 301 -21.50 -48.25 -34.84
C GLY A 301 -21.45 -46.74 -34.61
N VAL A 302 -20.30 -46.26 -34.12
CA VAL A 302 -20.06 -44.81 -33.90
C VAL A 302 -19.23 -44.28 -35.07
N ILE A 303 -19.75 -43.31 -35.84
CA ILE A 303 -19.04 -42.65 -36.92
C ILE A 303 -18.22 -41.48 -36.40
N SER A 304 -18.83 -40.58 -35.63
CA SER A 304 -18.14 -39.46 -35.07
C SER A 304 -18.89 -38.83 -33.90
N VAL A 305 -18.13 -38.08 -33.09
CA VAL A 305 -18.67 -37.21 -32.05
C VAL A 305 -18.13 -35.79 -32.27
N ALA A 306 -19.01 -34.81 -32.31
CA ALA A 306 -18.64 -33.38 -32.38
C ALA A 306 -19.06 -32.67 -31.10
N ILE A 307 -18.16 -31.86 -30.56
CA ILE A 307 -18.39 -30.98 -29.41
C ILE A 307 -18.25 -29.54 -29.90
N ALA A 308 -19.32 -28.77 -29.83
CA ALA A 308 -19.36 -27.38 -30.28
C ALA A 308 -19.84 -26.46 -29.15
N GLN A 309 -19.11 -25.39 -28.93
CA GLN A 309 -19.50 -24.33 -27.99
C GLN A 309 -20.64 -23.49 -28.57
N LYS A 310 -21.66 -23.18 -27.79
CA LYS A 310 -22.64 -22.16 -28.12
C LYS A 310 -22.01 -20.79 -27.92
N ALA A 311 -21.44 -20.22 -28.96
CA ALA A 311 -20.72 -18.95 -28.88
C ALA A 311 -21.69 -17.78 -28.79
N GLN A 312 -21.36 -16.83 -27.92
CA GLN A 312 -21.87 -15.46 -27.98
C GLN A 312 -20.78 -14.56 -28.56
N PRO A 313 -21.15 -13.57 -29.38
CA PRO A 313 -20.15 -12.64 -29.90
C PRO A 313 -19.50 -11.88 -28.74
N PRO A 314 -18.17 -11.71 -28.79
CA PRO A 314 -17.46 -10.92 -27.76
C PRO A 314 -17.85 -9.45 -27.84
N SER A 315 -17.80 -8.73 -26.70
CA SER A 315 -18.02 -7.29 -26.69
C SER A 315 -16.96 -6.53 -27.51
N ALA A 316 -17.30 -5.33 -27.98
CA ALA A 316 -16.38 -4.47 -28.73
C ALA A 316 -15.13 -4.13 -27.90
N GLU A 317 -15.30 -3.89 -26.60
CA GLU A 317 -14.20 -3.64 -25.65
C GLU A 317 -13.24 -4.84 -25.60
N LYS A 318 -13.77 -6.05 -25.39
CA LYS A 318 -12.95 -7.27 -25.35
C LYS A 318 -12.20 -7.51 -26.66
N LEU A 319 -12.82 -7.22 -27.80
CA LEU A 319 -12.16 -7.29 -29.09
C LEU A 319 -11.02 -6.26 -29.19
N ALA A 320 -11.23 -5.03 -28.74
CA ALA A 320 -10.18 -4.00 -28.76
C ALA A 320 -8.97 -4.41 -27.90
N LEU A 321 -9.20 -4.97 -26.70
CA LEU A 321 -8.13 -5.48 -25.83
C LEU A 321 -7.38 -6.65 -26.49
N HIS A 322 -8.11 -7.58 -27.13
CA HIS A 322 -7.50 -8.69 -27.88
C HIS A 322 -6.61 -8.18 -29.02
N TYR A 323 -7.10 -7.23 -29.84
CA TYR A 323 -6.31 -6.61 -30.91
C TYR A 323 -5.06 -5.89 -30.38
N ARG A 324 -5.18 -5.18 -29.27
CA ARG A 324 -4.04 -4.51 -28.63
C ARG A 324 -2.94 -5.50 -28.24
N LEU A 325 -3.32 -6.72 -27.79
CA LEU A 325 -2.38 -7.73 -27.33
C LEU A 325 -1.77 -8.54 -28.50
N PHE A 326 -2.61 -8.99 -29.46
CA PHE A 326 -2.20 -9.92 -30.51
C PHE A 326 -1.90 -9.25 -31.84
N GLY A 327 -2.44 -8.09 -32.15
CA GLY A 327 -2.36 -7.44 -33.46
C GLY A 327 -3.12 -8.15 -34.55
N MET A 328 -4.00 -9.13 -34.22
CA MET A 328 -4.74 -9.96 -35.14
C MET A 328 -6.14 -10.30 -34.64
N LYS A 329 -7.01 -10.84 -35.51
CA LYS A 329 -8.38 -11.25 -35.16
C LYS A 329 -8.38 -12.54 -34.35
N PRO A 330 -9.38 -12.72 -33.46
CA PRO A 330 -9.58 -13.99 -32.78
C PRO A 330 -9.74 -15.15 -33.75
N GLY A 331 -9.06 -16.26 -33.50
CA GLY A 331 -9.05 -17.44 -34.36
C GLY A 331 -8.05 -17.41 -35.52
N GLU A 332 -7.40 -16.27 -35.78
CA GLU A 332 -6.27 -16.22 -36.73
C GLU A 332 -5.03 -16.81 -36.08
N THR A 333 -4.32 -17.67 -36.79
CA THR A 333 -3.05 -18.25 -36.32
C THR A 333 -1.91 -17.68 -37.19
N PRO A 334 -0.84 -17.13 -36.57
CA PRO A 334 0.31 -16.61 -37.28
C PRO A 334 0.98 -17.71 -38.14
N LEU A 335 1.65 -17.36 -39.25
CA LEU A 335 2.39 -18.31 -40.08
C LEU A 335 3.49 -19.06 -39.31
N ALA A 336 4.11 -18.40 -38.32
CA ALA A 336 5.08 -19.00 -37.41
C ALA A 336 4.63 -18.81 -35.96
N PRO A 337 3.66 -19.61 -35.44
CA PRO A 337 2.97 -19.33 -34.18
C PRO A 337 3.91 -19.25 -32.97
N ARG A 338 4.89 -20.14 -32.87
CA ARG A 338 5.85 -20.15 -31.75
C ARG A 338 6.76 -18.91 -31.75
N LYS A 339 7.20 -18.46 -32.93
CA LYS A 339 8.02 -17.26 -33.11
C LYS A 339 7.21 -16.00 -32.77
N ALA A 340 5.96 -15.93 -33.22
CA ALA A 340 5.05 -14.84 -32.88
C ALA A 340 4.80 -14.77 -31.34
N ALA A 341 4.56 -15.92 -30.72
CA ALA A 341 4.43 -15.99 -29.24
C ALA A 341 5.71 -15.54 -28.53
N GLN A 342 6.88 -15.90 -29.01
CA GLN A 342 8.17 -15.46 -28.47
C GLN A 342 8.32 -13.94 -28.55
N GLN A 343 7.95 -13.32 -29.65
CA GLN A 343 8.01 -11.87 -29.85
C GLN A 343 7.02 -11.14 -28.91
N LEU A 344 5.78 -11.65 -28.82
CA LEU A 344 4.77 -11.13 -27.92
C LEU A 344 5.24 -11.22 -26.46
N LEU A 345 5.76 -12.39 -26.04
CA LEU A 345 6.28 -12.61 -24.69
C LEU A 345 7.47 -11.69 -24.39
N ALA A 346 8.39 -11.47 -25.33
CA ALA A 346 9.52 -10.57 -25.13
C ALA A 346 9.05 -9.13 -24.83
N GLY A 347 8.13 -8.61 -25.63
CA GLY A 347 7.53 -7.27 -25.41
C GLY A 347 6.76 -7.17 -24.10
N PHE A 348 5.99 -8.22 -23.78
CA PHE A 348 5.21 -8.27 -22.54
C PHE A 348 6.10 -8.35 -21.29
N LEU A 349 7.11 -9.24 -21.30
CA LEU A 349 8.06 -9.41 -20.20
C LEU A 349 8.85 -8.15 -19.92
N ARG A 350 9.28 -7.42 -20.98
CA ARG A 350 9.97 -6.14 -20.81
C ARG A 350 9.17 -5.15 -19.97
N LYS A 351 7.87 -5.01 -20.28
CA LYS A 351 6.96 -4.14 -19.51
C LYS A 351 6.68 -4.71 -18.12
N ALA A 352 6.36 -6.00 -18.02
CA ALA A 352 6.03 -6.67 -16.77
C ALA A 352 7.20 -6.69 -15.77
N TYR A 353 8.43 -6.86 -16.24
CA TYR A 353 9.64 -6.86 -15.42
C TYR A 353 10.28 -5.48 -15.27
N ARG A 354 9.71 -4.46 -15.97
CA ARG A 354 10.13 -3.05 -15.85
C ARG A 354 11.61 -2.82 -16.22
N ARG A 355 12.17 -3.71 -17.05
CA ARG A 355 13.57 -3.69 -17.53
C ARG A 355 13.72 -4.54 -18.79
N PRO A 356 14.83 -4.42 -19.52
CA PRO A 356 15.16 -5.35 -20.61
C PRO A 356 15.15 -6.80 -20.14
N VAL A 357 14.65 -7.68 -21.02
CA VAL A 357 14.59 -9.12 -20.77
C VAL A 357 15.99 -9.71 -20.90
N GLU A 358 16.39 -10.50 -19.93
CA GLU A 358 17.69 -11.17 -19.93
C GLU A 358 17.63 -12.51 -20.67
N GLN A 359 18.82 -13.01 -21.05
CA GLN A 359 18.92 -14.30 -21.72
C GLN A 359 18.35 -15.42 -20.85
N GLY A 360 17.52 -16.27 -21.43
CA GLY A 360 16.90 -17.41 -20.74
C GLY A 360 15.59 -17.09 -19.99
N GLU A 361 15.17 -15.82 -19.89
CA GLU A 361 13.95 -15.46 -19.15
C GLU A 361 12.65 -15.77 -19.88
N ILE A 362 12.67 -15.89 -21.21
CA ILE A 362 11.48 -16.22 -22.02
C ILE A 362 11.18 -17.72 -22.03
N GLU A 363 12.21 -18.55 -21.96
CA GLU A 363 12.13 -20.00 -22.12
C GLU A 363 11.15 -20.71 -21.19
N PRO A 364 11.04 -20.38 -19.89
CA PRO A 364 10.06 -21.02 -19.01
C PRO A 364 8.63 -20.83 -19.52
N PHE A 365 8.32 -19.67 -20.07
CA PHE A 365 6.98 -19.33 -20.58
C PHE A 365 6.73 -19.93 -21.96
N LEU A 366 7.74 -20.04 -22.79
CA LEU A 366 7.66 -20.80 -24.06
C LEU A 366 7.41 -22.29 -23.81
N LYS A 367 7.98 -22.87 -22.75
CA LYS A 367 7.65 -24.25 -22.34
C LYS A 367 6.18 -24.42 -21.95
N LEU A 368 5.56 -23.40 -21.32
CA LEU A 368 4.12 -23.42 -21.05
C LEU A 368 3.30 -23.34 -22.33
N TYR A 369 3.71 -22.47 -23.26
CA TYR A 369 3.13 -22.38 -24.60
C TYR A 369 3.23 -23.73 -25.33
N ASP A 370 4.40 -24.37 -25.36
CA ASP A 370 4.66 -25.63 -26.04
C ASP A 370 3.80 -26.77 -25.46
N ARG A 371 3.69 -26.88 -24.14
CA ARG A 371 2.80 -27.85 -23.47
C ARG A 371 1.33 -27.68 -23.85
N SER A 372 0.88 -26.44 -24.02
CA SER A 372 -0.48 -26.15 -24.45
C SER A 372 -0.64 -26.50 -25.96
N ALA A 373 0.40 -26.30 -26.76
CA ALA A 373 0.41 -26.70 -28.16
C ALA A 373 0.34 -28.24 -28.34
N GLU A 374 1.06 -28.99 -27.51
CA GLU A 374 1.02 -30.46 -27.50
C GLU A 374 -0.39 -31.02 -27.18
N ARG A 375 -1.20 -30.29 -26.39
CA ARG A 375 -2.60 -30.62 -26.13
C ARG A 375 -3.54 -30.28 -27.29
N GLY A 376 -3.05 -29.63 -28.35
CA GLY A 376 -3.86 -29.15 -29.47
C GLY A 376 -4.71 -27.91 -29.14
N ASP A 377 -4.37 -27.15 -28.10
CA ASP A 377 -5.09 -25.93 -27.74
C ASP A 377 -4.95 -24.86 -28.86
N PRO A 378 -5.94 -23.96 -29.06
CA PRO A 378 -5.81 -22.86 -30.00
C PRO A 378 -4.71 -21.87 -29.62
N TYR A 379 -4.22 -21.08 -30.57
CA TYR A 379 -3.09 -20.16 -30.39
C TYR A 379 -3.28 -19.23 -29.18
N GLU A 380 -4.49 -18.70 -29.02
CA GLU A 380 -4.85 -17.78 -27.93
C GLU A 380 -4.70 -18.44 -26.55
N GLU A 381 -5.10 -19.70 -26.38
CA GLU A 381 -4.97 -20.43 -25.11
C GLU A 381 -3.51 -20.77 -24.81
N ARG A 382 -2.70 -21.08 -25.84
CA ARG A 382 -1.24 -21.28 -25.66
C ARG A 382 -0.57 -20.03 -25.12
N VAL A 383 -0.86 -18.86 -25.74
CA VAL A 383 -0.34 -17.57 -25.27
C VAL A 383 -0.90 -17.21 -23.91
N LYS A 384 -2.19 -17.45 -23.66
CA LYS A 384 -2.82 -17.20 -22.37
C LYS A 384 -2.14 -17.95 -21.22
N LEU A 385 -1.82 -19.24 -21.44
CA LEU A 385 -1.12 -20.03 -20.44
C LEU A 385 0.30 -19.49 -20.17
N ALA A 386 1.02 -19.08 -21.20
CA ALA A 386 2.33 -18.47 -21.05
C ALA A 386 2.27 -17.15 -20.27
N LEU A 387 1.31 -16.27 -20.61
CA LEU A 387 1.10 -14.99 -19.92
C LEU A 387 0.65 -15.17 -18.47
N SER A 388 -0.18 -16.19 -18.18
CA SER A 388 -0.53 -16.48 -16.77
C SER A 388 0.71 -16.80 -15.94
N GLY A 389 1.67 -17.55 -16.51
CA GLY A 389 2.95 -17.80 -15.85
C GLY A 389 3.75 -16.53 -15.58
N VAL A 390 3.72 -15.56 -16.50
CA VAL A 390 4.40 -14.27 -16.28
C VAL A 390 3.76 -13.50 -15.13
N LEU A 391 2.42 -13.41 -15.09
CA LEU A 391 1.68 -12.63 -14.10
C LEU A 391 1.75 -13.20 -12.67
N VAL A 392 2.17 -14.45 -12.51
CA VAL A 392 2.42 -15.06 -11.19
C VAL A 392 3.91 -15.20 -10.87
N SER A 393 4.78 -14.77 -11.77
CA SER A 393 6.22 -14.90 -11.57
C SER A 393 6.74 -13.94 -10.48
N PRO A 394 7.72 -14.35 -9.67
CA PRO A 394 8.33 -13.45 -8.68
C PRO A 394 8.89 -12.17 -9.31
N LYS A 395 9.41 -12.21 -10.54
CA LYS A 395 9.96 -11.04 -11.25
C LYS A 395 8.90 -10.01 -11.64
N PHE A 396 7.65 -10.43 -11.79
CA PHE A 396 6.52 -9.53 -11.94
C PHE A 396 6.01 -9.01 -10.61
N LEU A 397 5.78 -9.94 -9.65
CA LEU A 397 5.15 -9.62 -8.37
C LEU A 397 6.04 -8.80 -7.44
N PHE A 398 7.36 -8.92 -7.57
CA PHE A 398 8.30 -8.21 -6.70
C PHE A 398 9.09 -7.15 -7.47
N ARG A 399 9.36 -6.07 -6.77
CA ARG A 399 10.34 -5.06 -7.16
C ARG A 399 11.69 -5.45 -6.55
N VAL A 400 12.53 -6.07 -7.36
CA VAL A 400 13.84 -6.56 -6.93
C VAL A 400 14.92 -5.61 -7.44
N GLU A 401 15.70 -5.09 -6.54
CA GLU A 401 16.90 -4.33 -6.82
C GLU A 401 18.12 -5.23 -6.65
N ARG A 402 19.05 -5.19 -7.57
CA ARG A 402 20.22 -6.08 -7.49
C ARG A 402 21.23 -5.53 -6.50
N ALA A 403 21.48 -6.29 -5.44
CA ALA A 403 22.57 -5.99 -4.53
C ALA A 403 23.92 -6.06 -5.26
N ASN A 404 24.79 -5.06 -5.02
CA ASN A 404 26.19 -5.16 -5.43
C ASN A 404 26.89 -6.11 -4.45
N PRO A 405 27.71 -7.07 -4.93
CA PRO A 405 28.42 -7.99 -4.04
C PRO A 405 29.53 -7.31 -3.22
N ALA A 406 30.03 -6.16 -3.66
CA ALA A 406 31.05 -5.41 -2.93
C ALA A 406 30.42 -4.62 -1.78
N PRO A 407 31.02 -4.61 -0.57
CA PRO A 407 30.60 -3.74 0.51
C PRO A 407 30.69 -2.26 0.11
N GLY A 408 29.76 -1.45 0.61
CA GLY A 408 29.72 0.00 0.36
C GLY A 408 28.41 0.47 -0.23
N ILE A 409 28.37 1.74 -0.60
CA ILE A 409 27.24 2.39 -1.25
C ILE A 409 27.46 2.33 -2.77
N HIS A 410 26.42 1.91 -3.49
CA HIS A 410 26.45 1.72 -4.92
C HIS A 410 25.23 2.33 -5.59
N PRO A 411 25.38 2.98 -6.75
CA PRO A 411 24.24 3.52 -7.48
C PRO A 411 23.32 2.38 -7.95
N LEU A 412 22.03 2.62 -7.86
CA LEU A 412 21.01 1.77 -8.48
C LEU A 412 21.12 1.86 -10.00
N ARG A 413 20.66 0.85 -10.70
CA ARG A 413 20.54 0.89 -12.15
C ARG A 413 19.39 1.83 -12.56
N ASP A 414 19.50 2.41 -13.73
CA ASP A 414 18.49 3.35 -14.24
C ASP A 414 17.07 2.76 -14.26
N HIS A 415 16.92 1.48 -14.63
CA HIS A 415 15.62 0.79 -14.57
C HIS A 415 15.09 0.59 -13.14
N GLU A 416 15.97 0.46 -12.16
CA GLU A 416 15.59 0.38 -10.74
C GLU A 416 15.15 1.75 -10.23
N ILE A 417 15.84 2.83 -10.63
CA ILE A 417 15.43 4.21 -10.35
C ILE A 417 14.08 4.51 -11.01
N ALA A 418 13.90 4.17 -12.30
CA ALA A 418 12.64 4.33 -13.00
C ALA A 418 11.49 3.62 -12.28
N THR A 419 11.73 2.39 -11.81
CA THR A 419 10.77 1.59 -11.04
C THR A 419 10.45 2.24 -9.70
N ARG A 420 11.47 2.66 -8.93
CA ARG A 420 11.24 3.37 -7.65
C ARG A 420 10.39 4.61 -7.85
N LEU A 421 10.75 5.44 -8.84
CA LEU A 421 10.07 6.69 -9.12
C LEU A 421 8.62 6.49 -9.55
N SER A 422 8.36 5.55 -10.47
CA SER A 422 7.01 5.31 -10.97
C SER A 422 6.06 4.74 -9.91
N TYR A 423 6.53 3.79 -9.10
CA TYR A 423 5.71 3.27 -8.00
C TYR A 423 5.57 4.24 -6.83
N PHE A 424 6.53 5.14 -6.63
CA PHE A 424 6.40 6.19 -5.63
C PHE A 424 5.30 7.18 -6.00
N LEU A 425 5.30 7.70 -7.24
CA LEU A 425 4.41 8.79 -7.64
C LEU A 425 3.10 8.33 -8.31
N TRP A 426 3.09 7.16 -8.94
CA TRP A 426 1.94 6.67 -9.73
C TRP A 426 1.42 5.31 -9.28
N SER A 427 2.08 4.63 -8.33
CA SER A 427 1.74 3.27 -7.90
C SER A 427 1.57 2.29 -9.08
N THR A 428 2.37 2.46 -10.14
CA THR A 428 2.34 1.61 -11.33
C THR A 428 3.71 1.52 -12.00
N MET A 429 3.81 0.70 -13.06
CA MET A 429 5.04 0.52 -13.82
C MET A 429 5.51 1.81 -14.53
N PRO A 430 6.83 1.92 -14.86
CA PRO A 430 7.36 3.03 -15.63
C PRO A 430 6.66 3.18 -17.00
N ASP A 431 6.41 4.43 -17.40
CA ASP A 431 5.92 4.73 -18.74
C ASP A 431 7.03 4.62 -19.81
N GLU A 432 6.68 4.88 -21.06
CA GLU A 432 7.61 4.76 -22.18
C GLU A 432 8.77 5.77 -22.08
N GLU A 433 8.52 6.98 -21.57
CA GLU A 433 9.55 8.01 -21.40
C GLU A 433 10.56 7.62 -20.30
N LEU A 434 10.10 7.19 -19.14
CA LEU A 434 10.99 6.69 -18.08
C LEU A 434 11.79 5.48 -18.55
N SER A 435 11.13 4.55 -19.27
CA SER A 435 11.78 3.35 -19.80
C SER A 435 12.86 3.70 -20.83
N ARG A 436 12.60 4.68 -21.69
CA ARG A 436 13.55 5.18 -22.69
C ARG A 436 14.77 5.84 -22.03
N LEU A 437 14.54 6.71 -21.03
CA LEU A 437 15.62 7.36 -20.30
C LEU A 437 16.47 6.34 -19.52
N ALA A 438 15.82 5.30 -18.98
CA ALA A 438 16.54 4.20 -18.33
C ALA A 438 17.39 3.38 -19.30
N ASP A 439 16.88 3.11 -20.51
CA ASP A 439 17.65 2.43 -21.59
C ASP A 439 18.87 3.25 -22.02
N GLU A 440 18.75 4.58 -22.02
CA GLU A 440 19.81 5.52 -22.38
C GLU A 440 20.79 5.81 -21.24
N GLY A 441 20.57 5.25 -20.04
CA GLY A 441 21.44 5.47 -18.86
C GLY A 441 21.41 6.91 -18.37
N LYS A 442 20.30 7.64 -18.49
CA LYS A 442 20.18 9.06 -18.21
C LYS A 442 19.59 9.40 -16.83
N LEU A 443 19.05 8.42 -16.10
CA LEU A 443 18.38 8.68 -14.81
C LEU A 443 19.38 8.87 -13.66
N GLN A 444 20.68 8.62 -13.87
CA GLN A 444 21.74 8.99 -12.94
C GLN A 444 21.97 10.51 -12.90
N ASP A 445 21.68 11.23 -13.99
CA ASP A 445 21.77 12.68 -14.02
C ASP A 445 20.65 13.29 -13.16
N THR A 446 21.04 13.99 -12.11
CA THR A 446 20.12 14.61 -11.15
C THR A 446 19.22 15.67 -11.78
N LYS A 447 19.66 16.36 -12.85
CA LYS A 447 18.83 17.34 -13.57
C LYS A 447 17.74 16.63 -14.37
N VAL A 448 18.08 15.54 -15.05
CA VAL A 448 17.12 14.71 -15.80
C VAL A 448 16.11 14.11 -14.82
N LEU A 449 16.60 13.55 -13.72
CA LEU A 449 15.75 12.93 -12.71
C LEU A 449 14.78 13.96 -12.08
N ALA A 450 15.26 15.16 -11.73
CA ALA A 450 14.42 16.24 -11.21
C ALA A 450 13.37 16.70 -12.24
N ALA A 451 13.72 16.76 -13.53
CA ALA A 451 12.76 17.06 -14.60
C ALA A 451 11.66 16.01 -14.71
N GLN A 452 12.01 14.72 -14.54
CA GLN A 452 11.02 13.63 -14.52
C GLN A 452 10.11 13.72 -13.30
N VAL A 453 10.61 14.07 -12.12
CA VAL A 453 9.76 14.32 -10.94
C VAL A 453 8.70 15.37 -11.23
N ASN A 454 9.09 16.53 -11.79
CA ASN A 454 8.13 17.58 -12.14
C ASN A 454 7.11 17.10 -13.17
N ARG A 455 7.55 16.48 -14.27
CA ARG A 455 6.66 15.90 -15.28
C ARG A 455 5.64 14.94 -14.69
N MET A 456 6.10 14.09 -13.78
CA MET A 456 5.26 13.07 -13.16
C MET A 456 4.29 13.65 -12.14
N LEU A 457 4.64 14.73 -11.46
CA LEU A 457 3.72 15.45 -10.57
C LEU A 457 2.66 16.25 -11.37
N ASP A 458 2.98 16.70 -12.58
CA ASP A 458 2.03 17.35 -13.48
C ASP A 458 1.08 16.36 -14.19
N ASP A 459 1.41 15.08 -14.19
CA ASP A 459 0.57 14.03 -14.79
C ASP A 459 -0.62 13.69 -13.87
N PRO A 460 -1.84 13.54 -14.39
CA PRO A 460 -3.02 13.18 -13.58
C PRO A 460 -2.85 11.90 -12.72
N ARG A 461 -1.98 10.98 -13.11
CA ARG A 461 -1.65 9.78 -12.33
C ARG A 461 -1.04 10.09 -10.97
N SER A 462 -0.43 11.27 -10.78
CA SER A 462 0.14 11.71 -9.50
C SER A 462 -0.89 11.84 -8.38
N ARG A 463 -2.17 11.98 -8.73
CA ARG A 463 -3.26 11.97 -7.75
C ARG A 463 -3.27 10.69 -6.90
N VAL A 464 -2.82 9.56 -7.45
CA VAL A 464 -2.72 8.29 -6.70
C VAL A 464 -1.76 8.43 -5.53
N PHE A 465 -0.65 9.18 -5.70
CA PHE A 465 0.27 9.47 -4.59
C PHE A 465 -0.43 10.29 -3.49
N ALA A 466 -1.15 11.34 -3.87
CA ALA A 466 -1.88 12.16 -2.89
C ALA A 466 -2.91 11.32 -2.12
N ASP A 467 -3.73 10.51 -2.82
CA ASP A 467 -4.72 9.63 -2.21
C ASP A 467 -4.07 8.62 -1.25
N THR A 468 -3.03 7.93 -1.72
CA THR A 468 -2.41 6.86 -0.96
C THR A 468 -1.63 7.38 0.25
N PHE A 469 -0.82 8.40 0.04
CA PHE A 469 0.03 8.96 1.09
C PHE A 469 -0.79 9.66 2.16
N ILE A 470 -1.64 10.64 1.76
CA ILE A 470 -2.37 11.47 2.71
C ILE A 470 -3.44 10.66 3.45
N GLY A 471 -4.15 9.78 2.73
CA GLY A 471 -5.19 8.94 3.31
C GLY A 471 -4.64 7.99 4.39
N GLN A 472 -3.45 7.44 4.20
CA GLN A 472 -2.79 6.57 5.18
C GLN A 472 -2.14 7.38 6.31
N TRP A 473 -1.39 8.43 5.99
CA TRP A 473 -0.72 9.26 6.99
C TRP A 473 -1.70 9.88 7.97
N LEU A 474 -2.80 10.48 7.48
CA LEU A 474 -3.81 11.09 8.34
C LEU A 474 -4.81 10.07 8.93
N GLY A 475 -4.81 8.81 8.45
CA GLY A 475 -5.76 7.77 8.85
C GLY A 475 -7.18 7.97 8.32
N THR A 476 -7.36 8.77 7.26
CA THR A 476 -8.68 9.14 6.74
C THR A 476 -9.25 8.14 5.73
N LYS A 477 -8.41 7.26 5.15
CA LYS A 477 -8.84 6.23 4.20
C LYS A 477 -9.92 5.30 4.77
N ASP A 478 -9.89 5.07 6.10
CA ASP A 478 -10.76 4.12 6.80
C ASP A 478 -12.03 4.78 7.38
N LEU A 479 -12.32 6.03 7.00
CA LEU A 479 -13.58 6.69 7.38
C LEU A 479 -14.77 5.88 6.86
N GLY A 480 -15.71 5.59 7.76
CA GLY A 480 -16.81 4.67 7.50
C GLY A 480 -16.66 3.32 8.20
N GLY A 481 -15.44 2.95 8.63
CA GLY A 481 -15.20 1.75 9.44
C GLY A 481 -15.71 1.88 10.88
N ARG A 482 -15.47 3.03 11.53
CA ARG A 482 -15.99 3.35 12.89
C ARG A 482 -17.36 4.00 12.87
N VAL A 483 -17.63 4.83 11.85
CA VAL A 483 -18.89 5.55 11.67
C VAL A 483 -19.47 5.12 10.33
N VAL A 484 -20.57 4.38 10.39
CA VAL A 484 -21.22 3.79 9.21
C VAL A 484 -22.33 4.70 8.71
N PRO A 485 -22.27 5.18 7.44
CA PRO A 485 -23.29 6.11 6.89
C PRO A 485 -24.71 5.55 6.84
N THR A 486 -24.87 4.24 6.98
CA THR A 486 -26.18 3.58 6.92
C THR A 486 -26.92 3.56 8.26
N LEU A 487 -26.35 4.10 9.34
CA LEU A 487 -27.02 4.21 10.62
C LEU A 487 -28.19 5.22 10.52
N ILE A 488 -29.38 4.82 10.96
CA ILE A 488 -30.63 5.58 10.81
C ILE A 488 -30.53 6.99 11.42
N ASP A 489 -29.88 7.11 12.56
CA ASP A 489 -29.73 8.38 13.29
C ASP A 489 -28.70 9.35 12.69
N LEU A 490 -28.00 8.95 11.63
CA LEU A 490 -27.02 9.76 10.91
C LEU A 490 -27.50 10.18 9.51
N GLN A 491 -28.53 9.55 8.96
CA GLN A 491 -28.97 9.72 7.56
C GLN A 491 -29.32 11.14 7.15
N ASP A 492 -29.69 11.99 8.12
CA ASP A 492 -30.07 13.39 7.84
C ASP A 492 -28.86 14.25 7.40
N PHE A 493 -27.66 13.89 7.77
CA PHE A 493 -26.46 14.69 7.52
C PHE A 493 -25.21 13.90 7.09
N TYR A 494 -25.19 12.58 7.33
CA TYR A 494 -24.05 11.73 6.99
C TYR A 494 -24.50 10.56 6.12
N THR A 495 -24.32 10.71 4.81
CA THR A 495 -24.64 9.71 3.79
C THR A 495 -23.36 9.04 3.27
N PRO A 496 -23.44 7.93 2.51
CA PRO A 496 -22.28 7.35 1.83
C PRO A 496 -21.52 8.35 0.95
N GLU A 497 -22.24 9.27 0.29
CA GLU A 497 -21.66 10.31 -0.55
C GLU A 497 -20.89 11.34 0.29
N VAL A 498 -21.46 11.78 1.42
CA VAL A 498 -20.77 12.68 2.37
C VAL A 498 -19.53 12.00 2.94
N ALA A 499 -19.60 10.72 3.27
CA ALA A 499 -18.43 9.98 3.75
C ALA A 499 -17.34 9.88 2.68
N ALA A 500 -17.71 9.71 1.41
CA ALA A 500 -16.81 9.74 0.28
C ALA A 500 -16.17 11.13 0.10
N ASP A 501 -16.98 12.18 0.13
CA ASP A 501 -16.52 13.57 0.03
C ASP A 501 -15.54 13.93 1.16
N LEU A 502 -15.84 13.52 2.39
CA LEU A 502 -14.94 13.75 3.54
C LEU A 502 -13.59 13.04 3.38
N ARG A 503 -13.55 11.83 2.78
CA ARG A 503 -12.28 11.15 2.47
C ARG A 503 -11.50 11.85 1.37
N GLU A 504 -12.22 12.41 0.40
CA GLU A 504 -11.65 13.05 -0.78
C GLU A 504 -11.08 14.44 -0.47
N GLU A 505 -11.66 15.18 0.48
CA GLU A 505 -11.24 16.54 0.84
C GLU A 505 -9.73 16.65 1.16
N PRO A 506 -9.13 15.86 2.07
CA PRO A 506 -7.70 15.89 2.34
C PRO A 506 -6.83 15.50 1.14
N VAL A 507 -7.32 14.61 0.28
CA VAL A 507 -6.62 14.18 -0.94
C VAL A 507 -6.50 15.35 -1.92
N LEU A 508 -7.59 16.05 -2.15
CA LEU A 508 -7.61 17.22 -3.04
C LEU A 508 -6.78 18.37 -2.48
N LEU A 509 -6.84 18.62 -1.17
CA LEU A 509 -6.01 19.62 -0.51
C LEU A 509 -4.51 19.36 -0.77
N PHE A 510 -4.06 18.13 -0.51
CA PHE A 510 -2.66 17.78 -0.69
C PHE A 510 -2.25 17.72 -2.18
N HIS A 511 -3.12 17.21 -3.05
CA HIS A 511 -2.87 17.22 -4.49
C HIS A 511 -2.74 18.65 -5.04
N TYR A 512 -3.59 19.58 -4.60
CA TYR A 512 -3.47 20.99 -4.94
C TYR A 512 -2.15 21.61 -4.44
N MET A 513 -1.74 21.26 -3.24
CA MET A 513 -0.45 21.74 -2.70
C MET A 513 0.72 21.24 -3.55
N LEU A 514 0.66 20.02 -4.07
CA LEU A 514 1.67 19.50 -4.99
C LEU A 514 1.58 20.17 -6.36
N SER A 515 0.38 20.36 -6.93
CA SER A 515 0.22 20.97 -8.27
C SER A 515 0.68 22.43 -8.32
N GLU A 516 0.38 23.19 -7.28
CA GLU A 516 0.69 24.63 -7.17
C GLU A 516 1.99 24.92 -6.40
N ASN A 517 2.74 23.89 -6.01
CA ASN A 517 3.93 24.02 -5.15
C ASN A 517 3.68 24.86 -3.89
N ARG A 518 2.54 24.67 -3.23
CA ARG A 518 2.19 25.39 -2.00
C ARG A 518 3.12 25.00 -0.86
N PRO A 519 3.30 25.88 0.15
CA PRO A 519 4.10 25.54 1.33
C PRO A 519 3.52 24.35 2.10
N LEU A 520 4.36 23.43 2.55
CA LEU A 520 3.95 22.31 3.42
C LEU A 520 3.25 22.78 4.70
N LEU A 521 3.54 24.01 5.15
CA LEU A 521 2.89 24.63 6.31
C LEU A 521 1.40 24.87 6.10
N ASP A 522 0.91 24.87 4.87
CA ASP A 522 -0.53 24.91 4.57
C ASP A 522 -1.27 23.71 5.17
N LEU A 523 -0.60 22.56 5.36
CA LEU A 523 -1.18 21.43 6.10
C LEU A 523 -1.52 21.79 7.56
N LEU A 524 -0.81 22.74 8.17
CA LEU A 524 -1.12 23.21 9.51
C LEU A 524 -2.19 24.31 9.53
N ASN A 525 -2.19 25.19 8.53
CA ASN A 525 -2.99 26.42 8.59
C ASN A 525 -3.50 26.94 7.25
N ALA A 526 -3.81 26.07 6.27
CA ALA A 526 -4.44 26.53 5.03
C ALA A 526 -5.77 27.25 5.34
N ASP A 527 -5.97 28.41 4.73
CA ASP A 527 -7.20 29.17 4.75
C ASP A 527 -8.20 28.72 3.66
N TYR A 528 -7.89 27.63 2.96
CA TYR A 528 -8.65 27.05 1.86
C TYR A 528 -8.83 25.53 2.02
N THR A 529 -9.84 25.01 1.33
CA THR A 529 -10.14 23.59 1.20
C THR A 529 -10.90 23.31 -0.09
N PHE A 530 -11.34 22.06 -0.29
CA PHE A 530 -12.19 21.65 -1.41
C PHE A 530 -13.55 21.18 -0.90
N LEU A 531 -14.61 21.81 -1.35
CA LEU A 531 -15.98 21.49 -0.91
C LEU A 531 -16.89 21.15 -2.08
N THR A 532 -17.84 20.26 -1.80
CA THR A 532 -19.06 20.05 -2.55
C THR A 532 -20.23 20.74 -1.81
N ASP A 533 -21.38 20.90 -2.44
CA ASP A 533 -22.61 21.37 -1.79
C ASP A 533 -22.99 20.49 -0.58
N ARG A 534 -22.72 19.19 -0.65
CA ARG A 534 -22.93 18.24 0.46
C ARG A 534 -22.04 18.56 1.65
N LEU A 535 -20.73 18.87 1.41
CA LEU A 535 -19.82 19.27 2.49
C LEU A 535 -20.14 20.65 3.04
N VAL A 536 -20.56 21.61 2.21
CA VAL A 536 -21.07 22.92 2.67
C VAL A 536 -22.23 22.74 3.63
N LYS A 537 -23.18 21.86 3.31
CA LYS A 537 -24.30 21.50 4.20
C LYS A 537 -23.82 20.76 5.45
N PHE A 538 -22.92 19.80 5.30
CA PHE A 538 -22.38 19.03 6.41
C PHE A 538 -21.64 19.92 7.43
N TYR A 539 -20.83 20.86 6.96
CA TYR A 539 -20.12 21.82 7.81
C TYR A 539 -20.96 22.98 8.29
N GLN A 540 -22.25 23.04 7.91
CA GLN A 540 -23.21 24.11 8.29
C GLN A 540 -22.76 25.49 7.81
N LEU A 541 -22.29 25.57 6.57
CA LEU A 541 -21.74 26.78 5.95
C LEU A 541 -22.66 27.40 4.88
N GLN A 542 -23.90 26.95 4.73
CA GLN A 542 -24.81 27.33 3.63
C GLN A 542 -25.03 28.85 3.56
N ASP A 543 -25.07 29.53 4.72
CA ASP A 543 -25.28 30.98 4.81
C ASP A 543 -24.01 31.80 4.47
N LYS A 544 -22.85 31.15 4.42
CA LYS A 544 -21.53 31.81 4.23
C LYS A 544 -20.84 31.43 2.93
N VAL A 545 -21.09 30.23 2.42
CA VAL A 545 -20.48 29.68 1.22
C VAL A 545 -21.57 29.39 0.19
N THR A 546 -21.58 30.11 -0.91
CA THR A 546 -22.55 30.00 -1.99
C THR A 546 -21.92 29.68 -3.32
N GLY A 547 -22.66 29.13 -4.26
CA GLY A 547 -22.20 28.85 -5.62
C GLY A 547 -21.43 27.55 -5.77
N VAL A 548 -21.29 26.72 -4.73
CA VAL A 548 -20.68 25.40 -4.78
C VAL A 548 -21.73 24.38 -5.23
N GLY A 549 -21.37 23.58 -6.25
CA GLY A 549 -22.21 22.51 -6.80
C GLY A 549 -21.84 21.14 -6.24
N SER A 550 -22.29 20.08 -6.94
CA SER A 550 -22.01 18.68 -6.58
C SER A 550 -20.56 18.27 -6.79
N GLU A 551 -19.82 18.98 -7.62
CA GLU A 551 -18.40 18.75 -7.87
C GLU A 551 -17.55 19.56 -6.89
N PHE A 552 -16.38 19.04 -6.55
CA PHE A 552 -15.45 19.73 -5.67
C PHE A 552 -14.94 21.04 -6.26
N GLN A 553 -14.97 22.08 -5.46
CA GLN A 553 -14.46 23.40 -5.80
C GLN A 553 -13.53 23.90 -4.70
N LEU A 554 -12.47 24.61 -5.09
CA LEU A 554 -11.61 25.31 -4.15
C LEU A 554 -12.41 26.43 -3.47
N VAL A 555 -12.45 26.42 -2.14
CA VAL A 555 -13.18 27.37 -1.31
C VAL A 555 -12.26 27.90 -0.22
N HIS A 556 -12.22 29.23 -0.04
CA HIS A 556 -11.60 29.81 1.15
C HIS A 556 -12.57 29.70 2.34
N TRP A 557 -12.05 29.35 3.51
CA TRP A 557 -12.85 29.29 4.71
C TRP A 557 -13.46 30.67 5.02
N PRO A 558 -14.73 30.76 5.35
CA PRO A 558 -15.39 32.05 5.58
C PRO A 558 -14.98 32.71 6.90
N ASP A 559 -14.32 31.98 7.77
CA ASP A 559 -13.74 32.43 9.03
C ASP A 559 -12.54 31.55 9.41
N ASP A 560 -11.86 31.89 10.50
CA ASP A 560 -10.64 31.23 10.98
C ASP A 560 -10.87 29.98 11.83
N ARG A 561 -12.14 29.56 12.06
CA ARG A 561 -12.50 28.38 12.86
C ARG A 561 -11.84 27.10 12.32
N ARG A 562 -11.77 26.98 10.99
CA ARG A 562 -11.16 25.85 10.30
C ARG A 562 -9.83 26.26 9.65
N GLY A 563 -8.95 25.31 9.45
CA GLY A 563 -7.67 25.54 8.77
C GLY A 563 -6.80 24.29 8.80
N GLY A 564 -6.12 24.03 7.69
CA GLY A 564 -5.25 22.88 7.52
C GLY A 564 -5.93 21.56 7.93
N VAL A 565 -5.13 20.58 8.32
CA VAL A 565 -5.61 19.22 8.70
C VAL A 565 -6.46 19.22 9.98
N PHE A 566 -6.34 20.21 10.84
CA PHE A 566 -7.10 20.31 12.08
C PHE A 566 -8.60 20.66 11.86
N GLY A 567 -8.92 21.24 10.70
CA GLY A 567 -10.27 21.60 10.32
C GLY A 567 -11.02 20.53 9.53
N LEU A 568 -10.35 19.45 9.09
CA LEU A 568 -10.92 18.42 8.22
C LEU A 568 -11.85 17.49 8.99
N GLY A 569 -13.10 17.36 8.52
CA GLY A 569 -14.09 16.49 9.13
C GLY A 569 -13.66 15.03 9.19
N ALA A 570 -12.97 14.53 8.16
CA ALA A 570 -12.43 13.17 8.15
C ALA A 570 -11.47 12.90 9.32
N VAL A 571 -10.53 13.80 9.58
CA VAL A 571 -9.58 13.69 10.68
C VAL A 571 -10.30 13.70 12.03
N LEU A 572 -11.20 14.65 12.21
CA LEU A 572 -11.95 14.80 13.47
C LEU A 572 -12.88 13.62 13.74
N ALA A 573 -13.49 13.04 12.71
CA ALA A 573 -14.32 11.85 12.84
C ALA A 573 -13.49 10.60 13.18
N MET A 574 -12.35 10.40 12.50
CA MET A 574 -11.47 9.26 12.76
C MET A 574 -10.80 9.29 14.13
N THR A 575 -10.65 10.48 14.71
CA THR A 575 -10.11 10.71 16.06
C THR A 575 -11.20 10.89 17.12
N SER A 576 -12.39 10.32 16.90
CA SER A 576 -13.54 10.36 17.82
C SER A 576 -14.12 8.97 18.01
N HIS A 577 -14.97 8.82 19.04
CA HIS A 577 -15.84 7.66 19.20
C HIS A 577 -17.22 7.94 18.62
N TYR A 578 -18.03 6.91 18.44
CA TYR A 578 -19.41 7.09 18.00
C TYR A 578 -20.20 7.99 18.98
N LYS A 579 -20.77 9.07 18.47
CA LYS A 579 -21.51 10.10 19.21
C LYS A 579 -20.73 10.85 20.30
N GLN A 580 -19.42 10.70 20.36
CA GLN A 580 -18.61 11.35 21.39
C GLN A 580 -17.24 11.76 20.84
N SER A 581 -16.90 13.05 20.93
CA SER A 581 -15.53 13.51 20.68
C SER A 581 -14.55 12.90 21.68
N SER A 582 -13.28 12.76 21.27
CA SER A 582 -12.24 12.20 22.13
C SER A 582 -11.01 13.11 22.18
N PRO A 583 -10.89 13.98 23.17
CA PRO A 583 -9.67 14.76 23.34
C PRO A 583 -8.41 13.90 23.38
N VAL A 584 -8.49 12.71 23.98
CA VAL A 584 -7.35 11.78 24.07
C VAL A 584 -6.92 11.32 22.68
N LEU A 585 -7.85 10.83 21.83
CA LEU A 585 -7.52 10.38 20.48
C LEU A 585 -7.05 11.54 19.61
N ARG A 586 -7.68 12.72 19.71
CA ARG A 586 -7.28 13.93 18.96
C ARG A 586 -5.89 14.40 19.35
N GLY A 587 -5.62 14.47 20.64
CA GLY A 587 -4.31 14.89 21.15
C GLY A 587 -3.20 13.90 20.79
N ALA A 588 -3.45 12.60 20.94
CA ALA A 588 -2.49 11.55 20.53
C ALA A 588 -2.23 11.62 19.02
N TRP A 589 -3.29 11.78 18.18
CA TRP A 589 -3.14 11.92 16.74
C TRP A 589 -2.27 13.13 16.35
N VAL A 590 -2.45 14.29 17.00
CA VAL A 590 -1.61 15.47 16.73
C VAL A 590 -0.15 15.19 17.11
N LEU A 591 0.10 14.59 18.25
CA LEU A 591 1.46 14.25 18.67
C LEU A 591 2.12 13.28 17.69
N GLU A 592 1.45 12.21 17.32
CA GLU A 592 2.01 11.15 16.48
C GLU A 592 2.07 11.53 14.99
N ASN A 593 0.96 12.04 14.43
CA ASN A 593 0.87 12.27 12.98
C ASN A 593 1.35 13.68 12.58
N VAL A 594 1.21 14.70 13.42
CA VAL A 594 1.68 16.04 13.09
C VAL A 594 3.10 16.27 13.59
N LEU A 595 3.38 15.97 14.86
CA LEU A 595 4.68 16.27 15.47
C LEU A 595 5.69 15.11 15.43
N GLY A 596 5.24 13.88 15.10
CA GLY A 596 6.11 12.69 15.05
C GLY A 596 6.58 12.21 16.42
N GLU A 597 5.84 12.55 17.47
CA GLU A 597 6.13 12.11 18.85
C GLU A 597 5.45 10.77 19.13
N THR A 598 6.14 9.86 19.81
CA THR A 598 5.56 8.58 20.19
C THR A 598 4.74 8.72 21.47
N VAL A 599 3.46 8.39 21.41
CA VAL A 599 2.59 8.29 22.58
C VAL A 599 2.63 6.84 23.10
N PRO A 600 3.03 6.62 24.36
CA PRO A 600 3.04 5.27 24.91
C PRO A 600 1.63 4.65 24.93
N PRO A 601 1.48 3.35 24.67
CA PRO A 601 0.20 2.68 24.78
C PRO A 601 -0.30 2.74 26.24
N PRO A 602 -1.64 2.77 26.45
CA PRO A 602 -2.19 2.77 27.80
C PRO A 602 -1.79 1.47 28.54
N PRO A 603 -1.57 1.51 29.87
CA PRO A 603 -1.37 0.30 30.66
C PRO A 603 -2.54 -0.68 30.49
N PRO A 604 -2.31 -2.01 30.56
CA PRO A 604 -3.34 -3.02 30.25
C PRO A 604 -4.56 -2.98 31.20
N ASP A 605 -4.42 -2.43 32.41
CA ASP A 605 -5.46 -2.43 33.44
C ASP A 605 -6.16 -1.07 33.61
N VAL A 606 -6.11 -0.19 32.59
CA VAL A 606 -6.80 1.11 32.66
C VAL A 606 -8.31 0.91 32.51
N PRO A 607 -9.12 1.32 33.51
CA PRO A 607 -10.58 1.28 33.38
C PRO A 607 -11.03 2.16 32.21
N ALA A 608 -12.01 1.68 31.44
CA ALA A 608 -12.62 2.49 30.39
C ALA A 608 -13.17 3.79 30.98
N LEU A 609 -13.03 4.91 30.26
CA LEU A 609 -13.46 6.24 30.66
C LEU A 609 -14.95 6.28 31.04
N GLU A 610 -15.76 5.44 30.37
CA GLU A 610 -17.20 5.26 30.66
C GLU A 610 -17.48 4.76 32.09
N LEU A 611 -16.55 4.00 32.70
CA LEU A 611 -16.69 3.58 34.09
C LEU A 611 -16.45 4.73 35.10
N ALA A 612 -15.58 5.67 34.74
CA ALA A 612 -15.39 6.89 35.55
C ALA A 612 -16.58 7.84 35.46
N ALA A 613 -17.35 7.80 34.35
CA ALA A 613 -18.56 8.62 34.15
C ALA A 613 -19.83 8.00 34.72
N LYS A 614 -19.79 6.77 35.28
CA LYS A 614 -20.97 6.13 35.90
C LYS A 614 -21.55 7.00 37.02
N GLY A 615 -22.80 7.41 36.85
CA GLY A 615 -23.52 8.28 37.78
C GLY A 615 -23.38 9.79 37.53
N HIS A 616 -22.67 10.20 36.47
CA HIS A 616 -22.38 11.59 36.15
C HIS A 616 -22.74 11.95 34.68
N ALA A 617 -23.96 11.67 34.27
CA ALA A 617 -24.41 11.88 32.88
C ALA A 617 -24.30 13.35 32.38
N ASP A 618 -24.29 14.31 33.28
CA ASP A 618 -24.27 15.75 32.96
C ASP A 618 -22.85 16.36 32.85
N LEU A 619 -21.81 15.56 33.10
CA LEU A 619 -20.43 16.05 32.97
C LEU A 619 -20.04 16.17 31.51
N THR A 620 -19.34 17.27 31.17
CA THR A 620 -18.67 17.40 29.86
C THR A 620 -17.51 16.39 29.79
N ILE A 621 -17.04 16.10 28.55
CA ILE A 621 -15.88 15.20 28.35
C ILE A 621 -14.64 15.72 29.11
N ARG A 622 -14.42 17.04 29.13
CA ARG A 622 -13.35 17.68 29.89
C ARG A 622 -13.44 17.34 31.37
N GLN A 623 -14.60 17.58 31.98
CA GLN A 623 -14.83 17.30 33.41
C GLN A 623 -14.59 15.83 33.75
N THR A 624 -15.00 14.92 32.88
CA THR A 624 -14.79 13.49 33.03
C THR A 624 -13.28 13.12 32.98
N LEU A 625 -12.55 13.71 32.04
CA LEU A 625 -11.10 13.50 31.91
C LEU A 625 -10.32 14.11 33.08
N GLU A 626 -10.74 15.27 33.62
CA GLU A 626 -10.12 15.88 34.80
C GLU A 626 -10.27 14.99 36.04
N MET A 627 -11.42 14.34 36.22
CA MET A 627 -11.61 13.33 37.26
C MET A 627 -10.69 12.12 37.05
N HIS A 628 -10.54 11.62 35.80
CA HIS A 628 -9.64 10.51 35.50
C HIS A 628 -8.17 10.86 35.77
N ARG A 629 -7.76 12.09 35.48
CA ARG A 629 -6.41 12.61 35.73
C ARG A 629 -6.06 12.81 37.21
N ALA A 630 -7.02 12.73 38.13
CA ALA A 630 -6.74 12.76 39.54
C ALA A 630 -5.84 11.58 39.99
N ASN A 631 -5.83 10.47 39.22
CA ASN A 631 -4.88 9.39 39.37
C ASN A 631 -3.51 9.78 38.81
N ALA A 632 -2.45 9.73 39.64
CA ALA A 632 -1.10 10.13 39.26
C ALA A 632 -0.50 9.32 38.12
N THR A 633 -0.85 8.04 37.99
CA THR A 633 -0.40 7.16 36.90
C THR A 633 -1.00 7.62 35.55
N CYS A 634 -2.29 7.94 35.52
CA CYS A 634 -2.99 8.41 34.33
C CYS A 634 -2.54 9.83 33.93
N ALA A 635 -2.32 10.68 34.91
CA ALA A 635 -1.91 12.07 34.73
C ALA A 635 -0.61 12.24 33.91
N THR A 636 0.29 11.26 33.91
CA THR A 636 1.59 11.37 33.25
C THR A 636 1.42 11.49 31.71
N CYS A 637 0.61 10.64 31.07
CA CYS A 637 0.34 10.68 29.63
C CYS A 637 -0.70 11.77 29.32
N HIS A 638 -1.76 11.88 30.11
CA HIS A 638 -2.86 12.80 29.86
C HIS A 638 -2.46 14.28 29.92
N ARG A 639 -1.41 14.64 30.65
CA ARG A 639 -0.86 16.01 30.63
C ARG A 639 -0.31 16.45 29.29
N MET A 640 0.19 15.49 28.46
CA MET A 640 0.65 15.78 27.11
C MET A 640 -0.49 15.80 26.09
N ILE A 641 -1.37 14.82 26.20
CA ILE A 641 -2.37 14.51 25.19
C ILE A 641 -3.58 15.41 25.27
N ASP A 642 -4.18 15.52 26.50
CA ASP A 642 -5.48 16.16 26.69
C ASP A 642 -5.51 17.65 26.32
N PRO A 643 -4.50 18.47 26.68
CA PRO A 643 -4.55 19.90 26.33
C PRO A 643 -4.74 20.13 24.82
N ILE A 644 -4.00 19.38 24.00
CA ILE A 644 -4.09 19.47 22.52
C ILE A 644 -5.48 19.09 22.06
N GLY A 645 -6.00 17.97 22.59
CA GLY A 645 -7.35 17.50 22.22
C GLY A 645 -8.45 18.46 22.65
N PHE A 646 -8.32 19.11 23.82
CA PHE A 646 -9.26 20.14 24.25
C PHE A 646 -9.31 21.33 23.30
N GLY A 647 -8.18 21.73 22.72
CA GLY A 647 -8.15 22.78 21.69
C GLY A 647 -9.00 22.49 20.45
N LEU A 648 -9.42 21.24 20.24
CA LEU A 648 -10.28 20.82 19.13
C LEU A 648 -11.72 20.50 19.54
N GLU A 649 -12.14 20.75 20.80
CA GLU A 649 -13.45 20.38 21.30
C GLU A 649 -14.61 21.28 20.81
N ASN A 650 -14.29 22.41 20.18
CA ASN A 650 -15.27 23.13 19.38
C ASN A 650 -15.75 22.34 18.14
N PHE A 651 -15.12 21.24 17.82
CA PHE A 651 -15.61 20.31 16.81
C PHE A 651 -16.27 19.10 17.49
N ASP A 652 -17.48 18.77 17.06
CA ASP A 652 -18.17 17.56 17.53
C ASP A 652 -17.45 16.28 17.03
N TRP A 653 -18.01 15.12 17.33
CA TRP A 653 -17.43 13.82 16.98
C TRP A 653 -17.35 13.53 15.47
N MET A 654 -18.09 14.30 14.64
CA MET A 654 -18.04 14.24 13.18
C MET A 654 -17.24 15.40 12.56
N GLY A 655 -16.77 16.33 13.38
CA GLY A 655 -16.05 17.51 12.92
C GLY A 655 -16.92 18.71 12.56
N ARG A 656 -18.19 18.75 12.97
CA ARG A 656 -19.03 19.95 12.84
C ARG A 656 -18.77 20.89 14.01
N TRP A 657 -18.93 22.20 13.77
CA TRP A 657 -18.69 23.20 14.82
C TRP A 657 -19.78 23.17 15.90
N ARG A 658 -19.39 23.33 17.18
CA ARG A 658 -20.26 23.47 18.32
C ARG A 658 -19.72 24.50 19.32
N ASP A 659 -20.60 25.31 19.88
CA ASP A 659 -20.28 26.26 20.97
C ASP A 659 -20.64 25.70 22.35
N THR A 660 -21.44 24.65 22.40
CA THR A 660 -21.91 24.03 23.63
C THR A 660 -21.81 22.51 23.61
N GLU A 661 -21.56 21.91 24.77
CA GLU A 661 -21.61 20.48 25.05
C GLU A 661 -22.52 20.22 26.23
N LYS A 662 -23.57 19.40 26.06
CA LYS A 662 -24.58 19.12 27.14
C LYS A 662 -25.16 20.39 27.77
N GLY A 663 -25.39 21.42 26.99
CA GLY A 663 -25.95 22.71 27.43
C GLY A 663 -24.94 23.63 28.15
N LYS A 664 -23.67 23.25 28.26
CA LYS A 664 -22.59 24.07 28.83
C LYS A 664 -21.73 24.64 27.71
N PRO A 665 -21.17 25.85 27.84
CA PRO A 665 -20.18 26.36 26.90
C PRO A 665 -18.99 25.39 26.80
N VAL A 666 -18.46 25.20 25.57
CA VAL A 666 -17.26 24.40 25.35
C VAL A 666 -16.06 25.16 25.91
N ASP A 667 -15.31 24.51 26.80
CA ASP A 667 -14.00 25.00 27.25
C ASP A 667 -12.92 24.31 26.41
N ALA A 668 -12.44 25.02 25.39
CA ALA A 668 -11.39 24.56 24.48
C ALA A 668 -9.98 25.06 24.87
N SER A 669 -9.82 25.54 26.11
CA SER A 669 -8.50 26.00 26.58
C SER A 669 -7.55 24.82 26.83
N GLY A 670 -6.27 25.04 26.58
CA GLY A 670 -5.23 24.08 26.84
C GLY A 670 -3.90 24.76 27.14
N THR A 671 -3.03 24.08 27.89
CA THR A 671 -1.65 24.51 28.09
C THR A 671 -0.72 23.33 27.84
N MET A 672 0.18 23.48 26.88
CA MET A 672 1.19 22.49 26.58
C MET A 672 2.12 22.28 27.76
N PRO A 673 2.71 21.09 27.94
CA PRO A 673 3.75 20.89 28.96
C PRO A 673 4.93 21.86 28.83
N SER A 674 5.23 22.32 27.61
CA SER A 674 6.25 23.32 27.28
C SER A 674 5.86 24.75 27.70
N GLY A 675 4.60 24.99 28.07
CA GLY A 675 4.12 26.24 28.65
C GLY A 675 3.27 27.12 27.73
N GLU A 676 3.14 26.78 26.44
CA GLU A 676 2.29 27.51 25.51
C GLU A 676 0.82 27.26 25.84
N SER A 677 0.05 28.32 25.95
CA SER A 677 -1.39 28.25 26.19
C SER A 677 -2.15 28.65 24.94
N PHE A 678 -3.34 28.11 24.78
CA PHE A 678 -4.26 28.39 23.67
C PHE A 678 -5.72 28.18 24.11
N ASN A 679 -6.63 28.79 23.38
CA ASN A 679 -8.07 28.60 23.55
C ASN A 679 -8.72 28.38 22.17
N GLY A 680 -9.05 27.12 21.91
CA GLY A 680 -9.66 26.69 20.66
C GLY A 680 -8.67 26.41 19.50
N PRO A 681 -9.22 26.02 18.32
CA PRO A 681 -8.41 25.52 17.22
C PRO A 681 -7.54 26.58 16.55
N VAL A 682 -7.90 27.87 16.60
CA VAL A 682 -7.12 28.96 16.00
C VAL A 682 -5.78 29.10 16.70
N GLU A 683 -5.80 29.31 18.00
CA GLU A 683 -4.59 29.50 18.80
C GLU A 683 -3.78 28.20 18.88
N LEU A 684 -4.43 27.03 18.87
CA LEU A 684 -3.73 25.74 18.77
C LEU A 684 -2.90 25.65 17.48
N ARG A 685 -3.46 26.07 16.31
CA ARG A 685 -2.70 26.10 15.06
C ARG A 685 -1.51 27.03 15.12
N GLU A 686 -1.64 28.18 15.78
CA GLU A 686 -0.51 29.11 15.99
C GLU A 686 0.61 28.46 16.84
N VAL A 687 0.24 27.71 17.88
CA VAL A 687 1.20 26.94 18.66
C VAL A 687 1.88 25.87 17.79
N MET A 688 1.14 25.17 16.95
CA MET A 688 1.73 24.18 16.02
C MET A 688 2.65 24.81 14.98
N LEU A 689 2.35 26.02 14.49
CA LEU A 689 3.23 26.78 13.59
C LEU A 689 4.54 27.20 14.26
N LYS A 690 4.54 27.47 15.58
CA LYS A 690 5.78 27.70 16.34
C LYS A 690 6.64 26.43 16.42
N ARG A 691 6.02 25.25 16.33
CA ARG A 691 6.67 23.93 16.31
C ARG A 691 6.87 23.39 14.87
N LYS A 692 6.93 24.24 13.87
CA LYS A 692 7.06 23.88 12.45
C LYS A 692 8.23 22.94 12.14
N ASP A 693 9.35 23.07 12.86
CA ASP A 693 10.54 22.26 12.59
C ASP A 693 10.30 20.78 12.95
N GLU A 694 9.52 20.50 13.98
CA GLU A 694 9.10 19.15 14.37
C GLU A 694 8.14 18.58 13.31
N PHE A 695 7.16 19.37 12.90
CA PHE A 695 6.23 19.02 11.83
C PHE A 695 6.96 18.73 10.50
N LEU A 696 7.82 19.64 10.06
CA LEU A 696 8.58 19.50 8.80
C LEU A 696 9.50 18.27 8.83
N ARG A 697 10.10 17.98 9.98
CA ARG A 697 10.88 16.77 10.18
C ARG A 697 10.00 15.53 10.02
N ASN A 698 8.85 15.50 10.68
CA ASN A 698 7.93 14.38 10.61
C ASN A 698 7.43 14.14 9.19
N VAL A 699 6.91 15.16 8.49
CA VAL A 699 6.43 15.00 7.11
C VAL A 699 7.55 14.56 6.16
N THR A 700 8.78 15.05 6.37
CA THR A 700 9.95 14.62 5.58
C THR A 700 10.25 13.14 5.84
N GLN A 701 10.21 12.69 7.07
CA GLN A 701 10.39 11.28 7.44
C GLN A 701 9.30 10.40 6.84
N LYS A 702 8.03 10.82 6.94
CA LYS A 702 6.89 10.10 6.35
C LYS A 702 7.01 9.95 4.84
N VAL A 703 7.32 11.02 4.11
CA VAL A 703 7.49 10.95 2.65
C VAL A 703 8.71 10.11 2.27
N LEU A 704 9.83 10.25 2.98
CA LEU A 704 11.03 9.44 2.72
C LEU A 704 10.77 7.96 2.98
N GLY A 705 10.17 7.59 4.11
CA GLY A 705 9.81 6.21 4.43
C GLY A 705 8.83 5.60 3.42
N TYR A 706 7.81 6.35 3.02
CA TYR A 706 6.87 5.94 1.97
C TYR A 706 7.59 5.68 0.63
N ALA A 707 8.45 6.59 0.19
CA ALA A 707 9.20 6.47 -1.05
C ALA A 707 10.17 5.27 -1.05
N LEU A 708 10.86 5.06 0.07
CA LEU A 708 11.79 3.95 0.25
C LEU A 708 11.08 2.62 0.50
N GLY A 709 9.82 2.64 0.97
CA GLY A 709 9.03 1.45 1.34
C GLY A 709 9.73 0.60 2.40
N ARG A 710 10.30 1.23 3.41
CA ARG A 710 10.92 0.63 4.58
C ARG A 710 10.92 1.60 5.76
N SER A 711 11.05 1.07 6.95
CA SER A 711 11.31 1.85 8.14
C SER A 711 12.60 2.67 8.01
N LEU A 712 12.58 3.92 8.48
CA LEU A 712 13.77 4.75 8.50
C LEU A 712 14.74 4.29 9.59
N GLN A 713 16.02 4.29 9.24
CA GLN A 713 17.12 3.93 10.12
C GLN A 713 17.83 5.20 10.61
N ASP A 714 18.66 5.06 11.63
CA ASP A 714 19.40 6.21 12.19
C ASP A 714 20.27 6.94 11.15
N GLY A 715 20.83 6.21 10.18
CA GLY A 715 21.59 6.78 9.07
C GLY A 715 20.80 7.70 8.15
N ASP A 716 19.47 7.50 8.04
CA ASP A 716 18.60 8.34 7.21
C ASP A 716 18.42 9.76 7.78
N GLN A 717 18.74 9.99 9.06
CA GLN A 717 18.55 11.29 9.71
C GLN A 717 19.38 12.42 9.08
N CYS A 718 20.55 12.09 8.53
CA CYS A 718 21.33 13.09 7.79
C CYS A 718 20.61 13.49 6.49
N THR A 719 20.03 12.53 5.78
CA THR A 719 19.21 12.80 4.59
C THR A 719 18.01 13.70 4.94
N VAL A 720 17.28 13.37 6.02
CA VAL A 720 16.16 14.21 6.51
C VAL A 720 16.63 15.64 6.79
N GLN A 721 17.78 15.79 7.46
CA GLN A 721 18.33 17.11 7.77
C GLN A 721 18.71 17.90 6.50
N LYS A 722 19.38 17.28 5.52
CA LYS A 722 19.73 17.91 4.25
C LYS A 722 18.47 18.36 3.49
N ILE A 723 17.43 17.54 3.46
CA ILE A 723 16.14 17.89 2.85
C ILE A 723 15.51 19.10 3.56
N MET A 724 15.45 19.10 4.90
CA MET A 724 14.91 20.21 5.68
C MET A 724 15.63 21.53 5.41
N GLN A 725 16.96 21.52 5.28
CA GLN A 725 17.75 22.71 4.94
C GLN A 725 17.42 23.26 3.54
N THR A 726 17.11 22.38 2.59
CA THR A 726 16.69 22.79 1.25
C THR A 726 15.27 23.33 1.26
N LEU A 727 14.37 22.69 2.01
CA LEU A 727 12.98 23.16 2.19
C LEU A 727 12.93 24.57 2.78
N GLU A 728 13.75 24.86 3.79
CA GLU A 728 13.81 26.19 4.40
C GLU A 728 14.20 27.28 3.38
N LYS A 729 15.17 26.98 2.49
CA LYS A 729 15.61 27.90 1.43
C LYS A 729 14.55 28.12 0.35
N ASP A 730 13.68 27.16 0.11
CA ASP A 730 12.61 27.19 -0.87
C ASP A 730 11.22 27.43 -0.24
N HIS A 731 11.17 28.11 0.88
CA HIS A 731 9.91 28.44 1.57
C HIS A 731 8.98 27.25 1.80
N TYR A 732 9.55 26.07 2.01
CA TYR A 732 8.86 24.82 2.33
C TYR A 732 7.94 24.29 1.23
N GLY A 733 8.26 24.54 -0.05
CA GLY A 733 7.47 24.08 -1.19
C GLY A 733 7.23 22.56 -1.21
N ALA A 734 5.99 22.14 -1.46
CA ALA A 734 5.61 20.73 -1.42
C ALA A 734 6.33 19.91 -2.51
N ARG A 735 6.48 20.43 -3.71
CA ARG A 735 7.25 19.75 -4.78
C ARG A 735 8.73 19.62 -4.45
N THR A 736 9.28 20.58 -3.72
CA THR A 736 10.68 20.54 -3.29
C THR A 736 10.92 19.35 -2.36
N LEU A 737 10.00 19.04 -1.44
CA LEU A 737 10.10 17.84 -0.62
C LEU A 737 10.20 16.59 -1.49
N ILE A 738 9.29 16.42 -2.45
CA ILE A 738 9.27 15.24 -3.32
C ILE A 738 10.56 15.15 -4.15
N ARG A 739 11.00 16.26 -4.74
CA ARG A 739 12.22 16.32 -5.52
C ARG A 739 13.45 15.95 -4.70
N GLU A 740 13.62 16.52 -3.52
CA GLU A 740 14.78 16.28 -2.66
C GLU A 740 14.80 14.84 -2.12
N VAL A 741 13.63 14.24 -1.85
CA VAL A 741 13.52 12.81 -1.52
C VAL A 741 14.03 11.95 -2.68
N VAL A 742 13.62 12.24 -3.91
CA VAL A 742 14.05 11.47 -5.10
C VAL A 742 15.54 11.68 -5.41
N LEU A 743 16.08 12.87 -5.17
CA LEU A 743 17.49 13.17 -5.39
C LEU A 743 18.41 12.67 -4.26
N SER A 744 17.84 12.20 -3.16
CA SER A 744 18.60 11.74 -1.98
C SER A 744 19.39 10.46 -2.25
N VAL A 745 20.46 10.26 -1.48
CA VAL A 745 21.28 9.05 -1.53
C VAL A 745 20.46 7.77 -1.31
N PRO A 746 19.63 7.64 -0.26
CA PRO A 746 18.87 6.41 -0.04
C PRO A 746 17.84 6.10 -1.14
N PHE A 747 17.41 7.09 -1.94
CA PHE A 747 16.52 6.85 -3.06
C PHE A 747 17.25 6.40 -4.33
N ARG A 748 18.46 6.89 -4.59
CA ARG A 748 19.21 6.63 -5.82
C ARG A 748 20.28 5.52 -5.67
N GLU A 749 20.60 5.17 -4.45
CA GLU A 749 21.69 4.27 -4.14
C GLU A 749 21.23 3.16 -3.18
N SER A 750 22.01 2.10 -3.09
CA SER A 750 21.80 1.02 -2.13
C SER A 750 23.11 0.70 -1.41
N GLN A 751 23.02 0.17 -0.20
CA GLN A 751 24.20 -0.15 0.62
C GLN A 751 24.29 -1.65 0.86
N THR A 752 25.44 -2.21 0.54
CA THR A 752 25.81 -3.57 0.90
C THR A 752 26.68 -3.53 2.14
N LEU A 753 26.21 -4.16 3.22
CA LEU A 753 26.99 -4.27 4.45
C LEU A 753 28.14 -5.27 4.25
N PRO A 754 29.30 -5.08 4.91
CA PRO A 754 30.33 -6.11 4.97
C PRO A 754 29.72 -7.42 5.47
N SER A 755 30.05 -8.53 4.78
CA SER A 755 29.65 -9.86 5.27
C SER A 755 30.17 -10.00 6.71
N ALA A 756 29.26 -10.29 7.65
CA ALA A 756 29.71 -10.64 9.01
C ALA A 756 30.70 -11.80 8.88
N ALA A 757 31.89 -11.64 9.46
CA ALA A 757 32.84 -12.74 9.53
C ALA A 757 32.10 -13.98 10.08
N PRO A 758 32.32 -15.17 9.52
CA PRO A 758 31.60 -16.35 9.99
C PRO A 758 31.80 -16.44 11.50
N VAL A 759 30.70 -16.38 12.23
CA VAL A 759 30.71 -16.61 13.68
C VAL A 759 31.25 -18.03 13.83
N ASP A 760 32.43 -18.14 14.42
CA ASP A 760 33.08 -19.41 14.65
C ASP A 760 32.11 -20.27 15.47
N SER A 761 31.49 -21.27 14.85
CA SER A 761 30.45 -22.11 15.40
C SER A 761 30.96 -23.11 16.42
N LYS A 762 31.83 -22.64 17.34
CA LYS A 762 32.21 -23.35 18.56
C LYS A 762 31.35 -22.99 19.75
N VAL A 763 30.04 -22.89 19.54
CA VAL A 763 29.10 -23.00 20.66
C VAL A 763 28.81 -24.50 20.83
N PRO A 764 29.23 -25.15 21.93
CA PRO A 764 28.91 -26.57 22.15
C PRO A 764 27.37 -26.68 22.23
N ALA A 765 26.81 -27.61 21.45
CA ALA A 765 25.40 -27.93 21.47
C ALA A 765 24.95 -28.21 22.90
N ARG A 766 24.13 -27.32 23.47
CA ARG A 766 23.50 -27.52 24.76
C ARG A 766 22.57 -28.74 24.62
N ARG A 767 22.97 -29.90 25.20
CA ARG A 767 22.11 -31.09 25.25
C ARG A 767 20.82 -30.70 25.99
N LEU A 768 19.72 -30.81 25.31
CA LEU A 768 18.39 -30.74 25.97
C LEU A 768 18.30 -31.90 26.97
N PRO A 769 17.73 -31.70 28.16
CA PRO A 769 17.45 -32.78 29.09
C PRO A 769 16.54 -33.81 28.40
N LYS A 770 16.86 -35.09 28.55
CA LYS A 770 15.92 -36.14 28.18
C LYS A 770 14.73 -36.08 29.14
N ASP A 771 13.53 -35.89 28.62
CA ASP A 771 12.31 -36.14 29.37
C ASP A 771 12.24 -37.64 29.70
N ASP A 772 12.53 -37.97 30.95
CA ASP A 772 12.11 -39.22 31.57
C ASP A 772 10.71 -38.96 32.13
N THR A 773 9.71 -39.42 31.44
CA THR A 773 8.37 -39.62 32.00
C THR A 773 7.98 -41.09 31.88
N PRO A 774 7.42 -41.71 32.96
CA PRO A 774 7.04 -43.13 33.01
C PRO A 774 5.78 -43.45 32.21
#